data_d4172f382cde35446f863438f06f4e8c
#
_entry.id   d4172f382cde35446f863438f06f4e8c
#
_cell.length_a   1.000
_cell.length_b   1.000
_cell.length_c   1.000
_cell.angle_alpha   90.00
_cell.angle_beta   90.00
_cell.angle_gamma   90.00
#
_symmetry.space_group_name_H-M   'P 1'
#
loop_
_entity.id
_entity.type
_entity.pdbx_description
1 polymer ?
#
loop_
_entity_poly.entity_id
_entity_poly.type
_entity_poly.pdbx_seq_one_letter_code
_entity_poly.pdbx_strand_id
1 'polypeptide(L)'
;VGFFVGVKAASPSMKYSANKFFQSNNLMDYKIMSDYGFQNDDIKALEVLTGVSQVMPSYSADLLVNNEGSNNVVRVQAVPEVSDGKQPINELKVVEGRLPQKSGECVVESNSDTSVKYEIGDTIELLSPSDDKKITDIVKTSSFKIVGFVESPQYIAFDKGITQVGDGSILNYMMISAKDFAYSRYTEVFLCVDKPKKYQSSFEEDYKSYIADYSSKLASLGVERVEVNKEEIVTQANEKIDSARKEIDAQKADAQADLDNGKKQVEEAEAAIAEKEQEIIDGEAQIQAAEQQLADSEAKVADGWNQLAAGEAQLNEGINEYNAGVEQYNAAYSEYMAQREVGEAQLNQAQAQLDTYGPLINGLQEIIDNGGVLSSVLQSQFDSYIIQYNDAVAQVEAGKQMIADADNQIAAAKAQLDSSAAQIQAGQNEINTQKANLTAAEKQIADGKAQLEQSKAQIADGKVQLENGKKQLEESKAQLEEGQKEFDTQFSLAEEELNQKLKEIENLSNGKWYIFTRDDNPGYTSFAEDATRIDGIASVFPLFFFIVAALVCLTTMTRMVEEERTQIGTFKALGYENKTIAAKYFFYAFLAAITGSILGVVVGLLILPKTIFHSYDAMYKLPIFAVKISIPVIIIAIVCALLCTCTVAYIVAYRELKLNPATLMRPKAPKQGKRILLEKIPFIWNKMNFSSKVT
;
A
#
# COMPACT_ATOMS: atom_id res chain seq x y z
N VAL A 1 17.36 -6.02 27.12
CA VAL A 1 18.01 -6.82 26.07
C VAL A 1 16.96 -7.48 25.17
N GLY A 2 16.05 -8.29 25.72
CA GLY A 2 15.06 -9.04 24.93
C GLY A 2 14.19 -8.17 24.04
N PHE A 3 13.67 -7.07 24.56
CA PHE A 3 12.91 -6.11 23.78
C PHE A 3 13.73 -5.53 22.62
N PHE A 4 14.96 -5.10 22.93
CA PHE A 4 15.84 -4.56 21.90
C PHE A 4 16.13 -5.56 20.79
N VAL A 5 16.60 -6.75 21.15
CA VAL A 5 16.96 -7.78 20.17
C VAL A 5 15.72 -8.23 19.39
N GLY A 6 14.60 -8.41 20.06
CA GLY A 6 13.37 -8.87 19.43
C GLY A 6 12.77 -7.85 18.45
N VAL A 7 12.71 -6.57 18.85
CA VAL A 7 12.18 -5.53 17.93
C VAL A 7 13.18 -5.24 16.80
N LYS A 8 14.49 -5.22 17.10
CA LYS A 8 15.53 -5.10 16.06
C LYS A 8 15.57 -6.29 15.10
N ALA A 9 15.17 -7.48 15.55
CA ALA A 9 15.02 -8.64 14.67
C ALA A 9 13.73 -8.62 13.85
N ALA A 10 12.72 -7.81 14.20
CA ALA A 10 11.43 -7.79 13.53
C ALA A 10 11.56 -7.32 12.07
N SER A 11 12.14 -6.14 11.83
CA SER A 11 12.32 -5.60 10.48
C SER A 11 13.11 -6.54 9.55
N PRO A 12 14.30 -7.03 9.94
CA PRO A 12 15.02 -8.03 9.14
C PRO A 12 14.23 -9.33 8.91
N SER A 13 13.45 -9.77 9.90
CA SER A 13 12.63 -10.98 9.78
C SER A 13 11.45 -10.77 8.83
N MET A 14 10.80 -9.60 8.88
CA MET A 14 9.76 -9.22 7.94
C MET A 14 10.29 -9.21 6.50
N LYS A 15 11.39 -8.50 6.25
CA LYS A 15 12.04 -8.44 4.94
C LYS A 15 12.50 -9.82 4.45
N TYR A 16 13.04 -10.63 5.35
CA TYR A 16 13.46 -12.00 5.03
C TYR A 16 12.27 -12.89 4.67
N SER A 17 11.17 -12.78 5.41
CA SER A 17 9.93 -13.52 5.17
C SER A 17 9.33 -13.16 3.82
N ALA A 18 9.20 -11.86 3.53
CA ALA A 18 8.72 -11.38 2.24
C ALA A 18 9.63 -11.83 1.10
N ASN A 19 10.95 -11.67 1.27
CA ASN A 19 11.90 -12.08 0.24
C ASN A 19 11.84 -13.60 -0.05
N LYS A 20 11.64 -14.42 0.99
CA LYS A 20 11.42 -15.86 0.82
C LYS A 20 10.14 -16.16 0.03
N PHE A 21 9.06 -15.44 0.30
CA PHE A 21 7.82 -15.55 -0.46
C PHE A 21 8.02 -15.12 -1.91
N PHE A 22 8.71 -14.01 -2.14
CA PHE A 22 9.01 -13.54 -3.50
C PHE A 22 9.90 -14.50 -4.29
N GLN A 23 10.90 -15.08 -3.64
CA GLN A 23 11.77 -16.07 -4.27
C GLN A 23 11.03 -17.38 -4.57
N SER A 24 10.20 -17.86 -3.63
CA SER A 24 9.46 -19.11 -3.83
C SER A 24 8.40 -19.02 -4.92
N ASN A 25 7.91 -17.82 -5.23
CA ASN A 25 6.90 -17.58 -6.26
C ASN A 25 7.46 -16.82 -7.47
N ASN A 26 8.78 -16.76 -7.61
CA ASN A 26 9.48 -16.16 -8.75
C ASN A 26 8.96 -14.76 -9.08
N LEU A 27 8.90 -13.85 -8.08
CA LEU A 27 8.44 -12.48 -8.29
C LEU A 27 9.33 -11.79 -9.35
N MET A 28 8.71 -11.15 -10.30
CA MET A 28 9.35 -10.35 -11.35
C MET A 28 10.41 -9.39 -10.78
N ASP A 29 11.43 -9.10 -11.57
CA ASP A 29 12.35 -7.99 -11.31
C ASP A 29 11.87 -6.70 -11.98
N TYR A 30 11.25 -6.85 -13.15
CA TYR A 30 10.65 -5.77 -13.92
C TYR A 30 9.27 -6.13 -14.42
N LYS A 31 8.42 -5.12 -14.42
CA LYS A 31 7.20 -5.03 -15.21
C LYS A 31 7.41 -3.95 -16.27
N ILE A 32 7.20 -4.29 -17.52
CA ILE A 32 7.33 -3.36 -18.63
C ILE A 32 5.95 -3.18 -19.27
N MET A 33 5.55 -1.94 -19.50
CA MET A 33 4.36 -1.57 -20.25
C MET A 33 4.78 -0.71 -21.44
N SER A 34 4.00 -0.73 -22.51
CA SER A 34 4.28 0.04 -23.74
C SER A 34 3.02 0.75 -24.20
N ASP A 35 3.18 1.98 -24.69
CA ASP A 35 2.06 2.71 -25.31
C ASP A 35 1.48 1.97 -26.53
N TYR A 36 2.28 1.14 -27.18
CA TYR A 36 1.89 0.36 -28.37
C TYR A 36 1.62 -1.12 -28.08
N GLY A 37 1.69 -1.54 -26.81
CA GLY A 37 1.70 -2.95 -26.43
C GLY A 37 2.96 -3.67 -26.92
N PHE A 38 2.97 -5.00 -26.82
CA PHE A 38 4.11 -5.83 -27.21
C PHE A 38 3.67 -6.90 -28.21
N GLN A 39 4.55 -7.17 -29.14
CA GLN A 39 4.45 -8.27 -30.09
C GLN A 39 5.43 -9.40 -29.75
N ASN A 40 5.31 -10.53 -30.39
CA ASN A 40 6.21 -11.67 -30.19
C ASN A 40 7.67 -11.32 -30.48
N ASP A 41 7.95 -10.40 -31.40
CA ASP A 41 9.32 -10.00 -31.72
C ASP A 41 9.92 -9.07 -30.64
N ASP A 42 9.09 -8.32 -29.90
CA ASP A 42 9.52 -7.60 -28.70
C ASP A 42 9.89 -8.58 -27.59
N ILE A 43 9.12 -9.65 -27.44
CA ILE A 43 9.39 -10.69 -26.46
C ILE A 43 10.71 -11.39 -26.77
N LYS A 44 10.93 -11.78 -28.04
CA LYS A 44 12.21 -12.37 -28.47
C LYS A 44 13.39 -11.42 -28.25
N ALA A 45 13.21 -10.14 -28.52
CA ALA A 45 14.25 -9.13 -28.29
C ALA A 45 14.62 -9.02 -26.80
N LEU A 46 13.63 -9.14 -25.90
CA LEU A 46 13.86 -9.20 -24.45
C LEU A 46 14.54 -10.49 -24.03
N GLU A 47 14.17 -11.65 -24.61
CA GLU A 47 14.73 -12.97 -24.28
C GLU A 47 16.22 -13.09 -24.64
N VAL A 48 16.65 -12.48 -25.74
CA VAL A 48 18.05 -12.51 -26.17
C VAL A 48 18.93 -11.47 -25.48
N LEU A 49 18.34 -10.56 -24.69
CA LEU A 49 19.08 -9.53 -23.98
C LEU A 49 19.97 -10.17 -22.90
N THR A 50 21.27 -9.88 -22.98
CA THR A 50 22.26 -10.45 -22.06
C THR A 50 21.91 -10.18 -20.60
N GLY A 51 21.77 -11.24 -19.80
CA GLY A 51 21.45 -11.17 -18.39
C GLY A 51 19.95 -11.29 -18.08
N VAL A 52 19.10 -11.50 -19.08
CA VAL A 52 17.71 -11.90 -18.87
C VAL A 52 17.66 -13.40 -18.64
N SER A 53 16.99 -13.81 -17.56
CA SER A 53 16.81 -15.23 -17.22
C SER A 53 15.46 -15.77 -17.68
N GLN A 54 14.44 -14.91 -17.70
CA GLN A 54 13.10 -15.29 -18.09
C GLN A 54 12.29 -14.05 -18.50
N VAL A 55 11.45 -14.21 -19.52
CA VAL A 55 10.47 -13.23 -19.99
C VAL A 55 9.10 -13.88 -20.00
N MET A 56 8.10 -13.16 -19.55
CA MET A 56 6.71 -13.64 -19.57
C MET A 56 5.79 -12.50 -20.04
N PRO A 57 5.31 -12.57 -21.28
CA PRO A 57 4.28 -11.65 -21.76
C PRO A 57 2.95 -11.93 -21.04
N SER A 58 2.18 -10.89 -20.83
CA SER A 58 0.91 -10.98 -20.11
C SER A 58 -0.11 -9.96 -20.62
N TYR A 59 -1.33 -10.16 -20.21
CA TYR A 59 -2.43 -9.23 -20.41
C TYR A 59 -2.94 -8.73 -19.08
N SER A 60 -3.28 -7.45 -19.03
CA SER A 60 -3.91 -6.81 -17.87
C SER A 60 -4.92 -5.77 -18.33
N ALA A 61 -6.06 -5.71 -17.66
CA ALA A 61 -7.07 -4.68 -17.83
C ALA A 61 -7.77 -4.40 -16.50
N ASP A 62 -8.04 -3.12 -16.24
CA ASP A 62 -8.87 -2.71 -15.12
C ASP A 62 -10.32 -2.61 -15.61
N LEU A 63 -11.20 -3.39 -15.01
CA LEU A 63 -12.60 -3.54 -15.41
C LEU A 63 -13.51 -3.31 -14.21
N LEU A 64 -14.78 -3.07 -14.48
CA LEU A 64 -15.78 -2.91 -13.44
C LEU A 64 -16.50 -4.23 -13.15
N VAL A 65 -16.86 -4.40 -11.88
CA VAL A 65 -17.74 -5.47 -11.39
C VAL A 65 -18.83 -4.83 -10.55
N ASN A 66 -20.07 -5.15 -10.83
CA ASN A 66 -21.18 -4.71 -10.02
C ASN A 66 -21.36 -5.64 -8.81
N ASN A 67 -21.22 -5.09 -7.62
CA ASN A 67 -21.47 -5.79 -6.37
C ASN A 67 -22.53 -5.02 -5.57
N GLU A 68 -23.71 -5.61 -5.43
CA GLU A 68 -24.81 -5.07 -4.62
C GLU A 68 -25.16 -3.59 -4.94
N GLY A 69 -25.07 -3.21 -6.23
CA GLY A 69 -25.38 -1.85 -6.70
C GLY A 69 -24.21 -0.87 -6.64
N SER A 70 -23.02 -1.32 -6.28
CA SER A 70 -21.77 -0.54 -6.33
C SER A 70 -20.85 -1.10 -7.41
N ASN A 71 -20.32 -0.24 -8.28
CA ASN A 71 -19.33 -0.61 -9.28
C ASN A 71 -17.94 -0.52 -8.69
N ASN A 72 -17.31 -1.67 -8.51
CA ASN A 72 -15.95 -1.78 -8.00
C ASN A 72 -14.98 -2.07 -9.15
N VAL A 73 -13.76 -1.55 -9.05
CA VAL A 73 -12.72 -1.87 -10.02
C VAL A 73 -12.00 -3.15 -9.63
N VAL A 74 -11.93 -4.06 -10.57
CA VAL A 74 -11.13 -5.28 -10.48
C VAL A 74 -10.03 -5.26 -11.53
N ARG A 75 -8.80 -5.56 -11.12
CA ARG A 75 -7.70 -5.79 -12.08
C ARG A 75 -7.75 -7.21 -12.57
N VAL A 76 -8.05 -7.36 -13.86
CA VAL A 76 -8.07 -8.65 -14.55
C VAL A 76 -6.73 -8.87 -15.21
N GLN A 77 -6.03 -9.97 -14.86
CA GLN A 77 -4.73 -10.33 -15.44
C GLN A 77 -4.74 -11.75 -15.98
N ALA A 78 -3.83 -12.02 -16.90
CA ALA A 78 -3.63 -13.38 -17.37
C ALA A 78 -2.97 -14.23 -16.28
N VAL A 79 -3.43 -15.48 -16.11
CA VAL A 79 -2.77 -16.48 -15.26
C VAL A 79 -1.32 -16.65 -15.74
N PRO A 80 -0.32 -16.58 -14.86
CA PRO A 80 1.06 -16.84 -15.22
C PRO A 80 1.23 -18.24 -15.82
N GLU A 81 1.74 -18.31 -17.04
CA GLU A 81 1.91 -19.59 -17.77
C GLU A 81 3.32 -20.12 -17.60
N VAL A 82 3.43 -21.46 -17.58
CA VAL A 82 4.72 -22.16 -17.57
C VAL A 82 5.31 -22.09 -18.97
N SER A 83 6.52 -21.53 -19.12
CA SER A 83 7.28 -21.56 -20.35
C SER A 83 8.53 -22.42 -20.16
N ASP A 84 8.80 -23.30 -21.11
CA ASP A 84 10.00 -24.15 -21.17
C ASP A 84 10.30 -24.97 -19.90
N GLY A 85 9.24 -25.36 -19.17
CA GLY A 85 9.38 -26.13 -17.93
C GLY A 85 9.96 -25.34 -16.75
N LYS A 86 10.13 -24.02 -16.88
CA LYS A 86 10.53 -23.13 -15.80
C LYS A 86 9.33 -22.71 -14.98
N GLN A 87 9.55 -22.45 -13.68
CA GLN A 87 8.55 -21.84 -12.81
C GLN A 87 8.09 -20.50 -13.42
N PRO A 88 6.78 -20.25 -13.55
CA PRO A 88 6.30 -18.99 -14.11
C PRO A 88 6.72 -17.79 -13.28
N ILE A 89 6.92 -16.64 -13.94
CA ILE A 89 7.13 -15.39 -13.22
C ILE A 89 5.81 -15.04 -12.50
N ASN A 90 5.91 -14.55 -11.27
CA ASN A 90 4.76 -14.22 -10.42
C ASN A 90 3.81 -15.41 -10.17
N GLU A 91 4.38 -16.60 -9.96
CA GLU A 91 3.59 -17.81 -9.71
C GLU A 91 2.56 -17.60 -8.60
N LEU A 92 1.34 -18.00 -8.89
CA LEU A 92 0.23 -17.88 -7.96
C LEU A 92 0.27 -19.00 -6.93
N LYS A 93 0.10 -18.65 -5.67
CA LYS A 93 -0.13 -19.63 -4.62
C LYS A 93 -1.64 -19.91 -4.53
N VAL A 94 -2.07 -21.10 -4.92
CA VAL A 94 -3.46 -21.54 -4.76
C VAL A 94 -3.72 -21.77 -3.27
N VAL A 95 -4.71 -21.06 -2.74
CA VAL A 95 -5.15 -21.17 -1.35
C VAL A 95 -6.26 -22.21 -1.26
N GLU A 96 -7.21 -22.16 -2.20
CA GLU A 96 -8.34 -23.06 -2.28
C GLU A 96 -8.75 -23.28 -3.73
N GLY A 97 -9.27 -24.46 -4.06
CA GLY A 97 -9.69 -24.79 -5.41
C GLY A 97 -8.53 -25.10 -6.35
N ARG A 98 -8.55 -24.55 -7.56
CA ARG A 98 -7.57 -24.78 -8.64
C ARG A 98 -7.43 -23.57 -9.55
N LEU A 99 -6.39 -23.54 -10.38
CA LEU A 99 -6.25 -22.57 -11.46
C LEU A 99 -7.25 -22.84 -12.61
N PRO A 100 -7.61 -21.81 -13.42
CA PRO A 100 -8.44 -21.94 -14.60
C PRO A 100 -7.87 -22.95 -15.60
N GLN A 101 -8.72 -23.81 -16.13
CA GLN A 101 -8.35 -24.81 -17.14
C GLN A 101 -9.15 -24.61 -18.44
N LYS A 102 -10.25 -23.88 -18.39
CA LYS A 102 -11.15 -23.63 -19.51
C LYS A 102 -11.42 -22.13 -19.62
N SER A 103 -11.78 -21.70 -20.84
CA SER A 103 -12.30 -20.35 -21.06
C SER A 103 -13.54 -20.10 -20.20
N GLY A 104 -13.67 -18.87 -19.67
CA GLY A 104 -14.74 -18.48 -18.76
C GLY A 104 -14.56 -18.96 -17.30
N GLU A 105 -13.40 -19.52 -16.95
CA GLU A 105 -13.02 -19.78 -15.56
C GLU A 105 -12.07 -18.69 -15.06
N CYS A 106 -12.19 -18.33 -13.78
CA CYS A 106 -11.27 -17.39 -13.13
C CYS A 106 -10.85 -17.88 -11.74
N VAL A 107 -9.75 -17.35 -11.28
CA VAL A 107 -9.38 -17.35 -9.86
C VAL A 107 -9.36 -15.91 -9.37
N VAL A 108 -9.75 -15.74 -8.12
CA VAL A 108 -9.79 -14.43 -7.47
C VAL A 108 -8.88 -14.39 -6.27
N GLU A 109 -8.60 -13.20 -5.83
CA GLU A 109 -7.84 -12.98 -4.61
C GLU A 109 -8.47 -13.71 -3.43
N SER A 110 -7.63 -14.33 -2.59
CA SER A 110 -8.07 -14.98 -1.36
C SER A 110 -8.70 -13.97 -0.39
N ASN A 111 -9.97 -14.19 -0.07
CA ASN A 111 -10.81 -13.28 0.69
C ASN A 111 -10.71 -13.51 2.19
N SER A 112 -9.77 -12.93 2.87
CA SER A 112 -9.88 -12.86 4.33
C SER A 112 -10.57 -11.59 4.85
N ASP A 113 -10.55 -10.48 4.10
CA ASP A 113 -10.94 -9.17 4.64
C ASP A 113 -11.65 -8.21 3.67
N THR A 114 -12.13 -8.70 2.53
CA THR A 114 -12.91 -7.85 1.60
C THR A 114 -14.39 -7.84 1.97
N SER A 115 -15.06 -6.71 1.71
CA SER A 115 -16.51 -6.57 1.91
C SER A 115 -17.33 -7.49 1.01
N VAL A 116 -16.74 -8.00 -0.07
CA VAL A 116 -17.36 -8.94 -1.01
C VAL A 116 -16.80 -10.33 -0.75
N LYS A 117 -17.64 -11.23 -0.33
CA LYS A 117 -17.29 -12.65 -0.12
C LYS A 117 -17.75 -13.45 -1.33
N TYR A 118 -16.80 -14.01 -2.04
CA TYR A 118 -17.06 -14.96 -3.12
C TYR A 118 -16.90 -16.40 -2.60
N GLU A 119 -17.65 -17.31 -3.22
CA GLU A 119 -17.52 -18.75 -3.04
C GLU A 119 -17.06 -19.43 -4.33
N ILE A 120 -16.41 -20.59 -4.20
CA ILE A 120 -16.06 -21.39 -5.40
C ILE A 120 -17.35 -21.83 -6.07
N GLY A 121 -17.48 -21.47 -7.35
CA GLY A 121 -18.67 -21.76 -8.14
C GLY A 121 -19.47 -20.52 -8.48
N ASP A 122 -19.26 -19.41 -7.81
CA ASP A 122 -19.89 -18.12 -8.13
C ASP A 122 -19.44 -17.61 -9.49
N THR A 123 -20.26 -16.74 -10.04
CA THR A 123 -19.98 -16.11 -11.34
C THR A 123 -19.78 -14.62 -11.17
N ILE A 124 -18.70 -14.12 -11.73
CA ILE A 124 -18.40 -12.69 -11.80
C ILE A 124 -18.74 -12.18 -13.17
N GLU A 125 -19.49 -11.10 -13.24
CA GLU A 125 -19.83 -10.38 -14.48
C GLU A 125 -18.92 -9.13 -14.58
N LEU A 126 -18.12 -9.07 -15.63
CA LEU A 126 -17.25 -7.96 -15.94
C LEU A 126 -17.98 -6.93 -16.79
N LEU A 127 -17.84 -5.67 -16.43
CA LEU A 127 -18.41 -4.54 -17.16
C LEU A 127 -17.30 -3.71 -17.80
N SER A 128 -17.66 -2.99 -18.85
CA SER A 128 -16.74 -2.09 -19.54
C SER A 128 -16.19 -1.00 -18.59
N PRO A 129 -14.94 -0.59 -18.76
CA PRO A 129 -14.33 0.47 -17.94
C PRO A 129 -14.90 1.86 -18.27
N SER A 130 -15.54 2.03 -19.44
CA SER A 130 -16.15 3.29 -19.90
C SER A 130 -17.22 3.01 -20.94
N ASP A 131 -18.11 3.97 -21.19
CA ASP A 131 -19.24 3.83 -22.12
C ASP A 131 -18.79 3.74 -23.59
N ASP A 132 -17.61 4.26 -23.91
CA ASP A 132 -17.04 4.30 -25.28
C ASP A 132 -16.27 3.01 -25.64
N LYS A 133 -16.02 2.11 -24.70
CA LYS A 133 -15.34 0.84 -24.94
C LYS A 133 -16.30 -0.33 -24.81
N LYS A 134 -16.22 -1.27 -25.72
CA LYS A 134 -16.97 -2.52 -25.59
C LYS A 134 -16.15 -3.51 -24.77
N ILE A 135 -16.81 -4.20 -23.85
CA ILE A 135 -16.16 -5.26 -23.05
C ILE A 135 -15.55 -6.34 -23.94
N THR A 136 -16.17 -6.60 -25.11
CA THR A 136 -15.69 -7.58 -26.10
C THR A 136 -14.37 -7.21 -26.77
N ASP A 137 -13.96 -5.95 -26.72
CA ASP A 137 -12.67 -5.49 -27.24
C ASP A 137 -11.52 -5.77 -26.23
N ILE A 138 -11.88 -6.11 -24.99
CA ILE A 138 -10.96 -6.36 -23.89
C ILE A 138 -10.92 -7.85 -23.56
N VAL A 139 -12.07 -8.45 -23.32
CA VAL A 139 -12.24 -9.88 -23.03
C VAL A 139 -13.28 -10.51 -23.94
N LYS A 140 -13.08 -11.77 -24.31
CA LYS A 140 -13.97 -12.51 -25.22
C LYS A 140 -15.31 -12.89 -24.58
N THR A 141 -15.36 -12.95 -23.27
CA THR A 141 -16.58 -13.16 -22.47
C THR A 141 -16.56 -12.23 -21.27
N SER A 142 -17.71 -11.74 -20.85
CA SER A 142 -17.86 -10.91 -19.65
C SER A 142 -18.09 -11.73 -18.38
N SER A 143 -18.50 -13.00 -18.54
CA SER A 143 -18.95 -13.84 -17.43
C SER A 143 -17.91 -14.91 -17.10
N PHE A 144 -17.43 -14.93 -15.85
CA PHE A 144 -16.39 -15.84 -15.40
C PHE A 144 -16.80 -16.58 -14.12
N LYS A 145 -16.62 -17.90 -14.14
CA LYS A 145 -16.88 -18.77 -13.00
C LYS A 145 -15.63 -18.86 -12.11
N ILE A 146 -15.78 -18.62 -10.81
CA ILE A 146 -14.72 -18.76 -9.82
C ILE A 146 -14.43 -20.24 -9.59
N VAL A 147 -13.19 -20.66 -9.81
CA VAL A 147 -12.72 -22.04 -9.62
C VAL A 147 -11.65 -22.17 -8.52
N GLY A 148 -11.21 -21.06 -7.96
CA GLY A 148 -10.28 -21.05 -6.83
C GLY A 148 -9.93 -19.68 -6.33
N PHE A 149 -9.27 -19.68 -5.19
CA PHE A 149 -8.72 -18.50 -4.53
C PHE A 149 -7.20 -18.55 -4.55
N VAL A 150 -6.56 -17.42 -4.83
CA VAL A 150 -5.11 -17.34 -4.99
C VAL A 150 -4.52 -16.17 -4.20
N GLU A 151 -3.25 -16.32 -3.85
CA GLU A 151 -2.37 -15.25 -3.40
C GLU A 151 -1.32 -15.00 -4.49
N SER A 152 -1.09 -13.74 -4.82
CA SER A 152 -0.11 -13.32 -5.80
C SER A 152 1.05 -12.59 -5.13
N PRO A 153 2.31 -12.89 -5.49
CA PRO A 153 3.45 -12.16 -4.96
C PRO A 153 3.49 -10.70 -5.42
N GLN A 154 2.74 -10.34 -6.45
CA GLN A 154 2.60 -8.95 -6.91
C GLN A 154 1.73 -8.10 -5.99
N TYR A 155 0.78 -8.70 -5.28
CA TYR A 155 -0.27 -8.00 -4.52
C TYR A 155 -0.26 -8.44 -3.07
N ILE A 156 0.82 -8.13 -2.36
CA ILE A 156 0.94 -8.46 -0.94
C ILE A 156 0.19 -7.49 -0.03
N ALA A 157 -0.13 -6.28 -0.49
CA ALA A 157 -0.87 -5.28 0.27
C ALA A 157 -2.34 -5.21 -0.15
N PHE A 158 -3.17 -4.63 0.71
CA PHE A 158 -4.56 -4.32 0.37
C PHE A 158 -4.65 -3.22 -0.70
N ASP A 159 -3.75 -2.24 -0.65
CA ASP A 159 -3.60 -1.27 -1.73
C ASP A 159 -2.92 -1.94 -2.95
N LYS A 160 -3.66 -2.01 -4.05
CA LYS A 160 -3.22 -2.62 -5.31
C LYS A 160 -2.82 -1.60 -6.36
N GLY A 161 -2.73 -0.34 -5.97
CA GLY A 161 -2.40 0.77 -6.83
C GLY A 161 -3.64 1.52 -7.33
N ILE A 162 -3.37 2.48 -8.20
CA ILE A 162 -4.38 3.37 -8.76
C ILE A 162 -4.75 2.96 -10.18
N THR A 163 -5.93 3.38 -10.61
CA THR A 163 -6.45 3.19 -11.96
C THR A 163 -7.14 4.47 -12.44
N GLN A 164 -7.41 4.55 -13.74
CA GLN A 164 -8.24 5.60 -14.32
C GLN A 164 -9.71 5.17 -14.45
N VAL A 165 -10.05 3.97 -13.98
CA VAL A 165 -11.39 3.38 -14.06
C VAL A 165 -12.11 3.58 -12.74
N GLY A 166 -13.41 3.85 -12.78
CA GLY A 166 -14.27 3.95 -11.62
C GLY A 166 -13.86 5.07 -10.65
N ASP A 167 -13.73 4.75 -9.38
CA ASP A 167 -13.33 5.66 -8.29
C ASP A 167 -11.81 5.88 -8.19
N GLY A 168 -11.03 5.24 -9.06
CA GLY A 168 -9.57 5.36 -9.08
C GLY A 168 -8.84 4.34 -8.19
N SER A 169 -9.55 3.47 -7.47
CA SER A 169 -8.98 2.44 -6.60
C SER A 169 -9.26 1.03 -7.12
N ILE A 170 -8.27 0.16 -7.02
CA ILE A 170 -8.41 -1.25 -7.39
C ILE A 170 -8.75 -2.04 -6.13
N LEU A 171 -9.97 -2.55 -6.06
CA LEU A 171 -10.43 -3.28 -4.90
C LEU A 171 -9.80 -4.68 -4.82
N ASN A 172 -9.85 -5.43 -5.92
CA ASN A 172 -9.40 -6.81 -6.01
C ASN A 172 -8.68 -7.07 -7.31
N TYR A 173 -8.02 -8.21 -7.39
CA TYR A 173 -7.54 -8.77 -8.64
C TYR A 173 -8.20 -10.12 -8.92
N MET A 174 -8.35 -10.42 -10.19
CA MET A 174 -8.72 -11.74 -10.67
C MET A 174 -7.82 -12.15 -11.82
N MET A 175 -7.62 -13.47 -11.97
CA MET A 175 -6.80 -14.03 -13.02
C MET A 175 -7.66 -14.92 -13.91
N ILE A 176 -7.54 -14.71 -15.21
CA ILE A 176 -8.22 -15.48 -16.26
C ILE A 176 -7.21 -16.10 -17.22
N SER A 177 -7.63 -17.01 -18.06
CA SER A 177 -6.76 -17.53 -19.12
C SER A 177 -6.33 -16.41 -20.07
N ALA A 178 -5.06 -16.39 -20.48
CA ALA A 178 -4.57 -15.46 -21.50
C ALA A 178 -5.40 -15.51 -22.80
N LYS A 179 -5.98 -16.66 -23.12
CA LYS A 179 -6.83 -16.89 -24.30
C LYS A 179 -8.17 -16.16 -24.23
N ASP A 180 -8.60 -15.76 -23.04
CA ASP A 180 -9.86 -15.06 -22.83
C ASP A 180 -9.75 -13.55 -23.09
N PHE A 181 -8.54 -13.02 -23.20
CA PHE A 181 -8.33 -11.65 -23.65
C PHE A 181 -8.56 -11.52 -25.16
N ALA A 182 -9.11 -10.39 -25.56
CA ALA A 182 -9.38 -10.04 -26.96
C ALA A 182 -8.24 -9.23 -27.61
N TYR A 183 -7.26 -8.80 -26.82
CA TYR A 183 -6.14 -8.00 -27.30
C TYR A 183 -5.26 -8.76 -28.31
N SER A 184 -4.86 -8.08 -29.36
CA SER A 184 -3.92 -8.60 -30.38
C SER A 184 -2.46 -8.46 -29.97
N ARG A 185 -2.15 -7.61 -29.00
CA ARG A 185 -0.82 -7.35 -28.46
C ARG A 185 -0.83 -7.53 -26.95
N TYR A 186 0.28 -8.00 -26.38
CA TYR A 186 0.40 -8.09 -24.93
C TYR A 186 0.40 -6.68 -24.32
N THR A 187 -0.24 -6.50 -23.18
CA THR A 187 -0.35 -5.21 -22.51
C THR A 187 0.79 -4.96 -21.54
N GLU A 188 1.39 -6.02 -21.04
CA GLU A 188 2.52 -5.96 -20.11
C GLU A 188 3.45 -7.15 -20.30
N VAL A 189 4.70 -6.97 -19.90
CA VAL A 189 5.73 -8.02 -19.89
C VAL A 189 6.39 -8.06 -18.54
N PHE A 190 6.48 -9.24 -17.96
CA PHE A 190 7.26 -9.48 -16.75
C PHE A 190 8.61 -10.08 -17.09
N LEU A 191 9.64 -9.66 -16.36
CA LEU A 191 11.00 -10.05 -16.65
C LEU A 191 11.76 -10.35 -15.36
N CYS A 192 12.54 -11.44 -15.38
CA CYS A 192 13.54 -11.74 -14.39
C CYS A 192 14.94 -11.66 -15.01
N VAL A 193 15.89 -11.15 -14.24
CA VAL A 193 17.30 -11.08 -14.66
C VAL A 193 18.16 -12.07 -13.88
N ASP A 194 19.26 -12.50 -14.49
CA ASP A 194 20.27 -13.31 -13.83
C ASP A 194 20.92 -12.52 -12.71
N LYS A 195 20.78 -13.02 -11.50
CA LYS A 195 21.31 -12.36 -10.29
C LYS A 195 22.43 -13.16 -9.67
N PRO A 196 23.61 -12.56 -9.46
CA PRO A 196 24.63 -13.16 -8.61
C PRO A 196 24.10 -13.54 -7.23
N LYS A 197 24.59 -14.64 -6.66
CA LYS A 197 24.14 -15.12 -5.33
C LYS A 197 24.25 -14.09 -4.20
N LYS A 198 25.11 -13.08 -4.35
CA LYS A 198 25.24 -11.99 -3.38
C LYS A 198 23.99 -11.08 -3.29
N TYR A 199 23.14 -11.04 -4.33
CA TYR A 199 21.93 -10.24 -4.38
C TYR A 199 20.69 -11.07 -3.99
N GLN A 200 20.74 -11.75 -2.85
CA GLN A 200 19.65 -12.63 -2.41
C GLN A 200 18.45 -11.88 -1.82
N SER A 201 18.65 -10.66 -1.35
CA SER A 201 17.57 -9.84 -0.77
C SER A 201 17.26 -8.67 -1.68
N SER A 202 16.03 -8.61 -2.15
CA SER A 202 15.57 -7.53 -3.00
C SER A 202 15.43 -6.19 -2.26
N PHE A 203 15.52 -6.21 -0.93
CA PHE A 203 15.48 -5.01 -0.09
C PHE A 203 16.85 -4.39 0.16
N GLU A 204 17.93 -5.00 -0.32
CA GLU A 204 19.30 -4.49 -0.14
C GLU A 204 19.67 -3.52 -1.26
N GLU A 205 20.44 -2.48 -0.92
CA GLU A 205 20.87 -1.44 -1.87
C GLU A 205 21.68 -2.00 -3.04
N ASP A 206 22.48 -3.04 -2.80
CA ASP A 206 23.25 -3.72 -3.86
C ASP A 206 22.33 -4.33 -4.93
N TYR A 207 21.19 -4.94 -4.51
CA TYR A 207 20.20 -5.43 -5.45
C TYR A 207 19.53 -4.29 -6.22
N LYS A 208 19.14 -3.23 -5.53
CA LYS A 208 18.48 -2.06 -6.14
C LYS A 208 19.40 -1.39 -7.17
N SER A 209 20.67 -1.21 -6.82
CA SER A 209 21.67 -0.68 -7.74
C SER A 209 21.83 -1.57 -8.98
N TYR A 210 21.90 -2.91 -8.79
CA TYR A 210 22.01 -3.85 -9.89
C TYR A 210 20.82 -3.78 -10.84
N ILE A 211 19.61 -3.68 -10.28
CA ILE A 211 18.37 -3.52 -11.04
C ILE A 211 18.35 -2.15 -11.74
N ALA A 212 18.70 -1.06 -11.06
CA ALA A 212 18.73 0.27 -11.65
C ALA A 212 19.67 0.36 -12.88
N ASP A 213 20.84 -0.23 -12.78
CA ASP A 213 21.81 -0.31 -13.89
C ASP A 213 21.23 -1.08 -15.10
N TYR A 214 20.49 -2.14 -14.84
CA TYR A 214 19.89 -2.93 -15.90
C TYR A 214 18.69 -2.22 -16.56
N SER A 215 17.98 -1.38 -15.82
CA SER A 215 16.87 -0.55 -16.35
C SER A 215 17.31 0.30 -17.54
N SER A 216 18.55 0.80 -17.55
CA SER A 216 19.10 1.59 -18.65
C SER A 216 19.21 0.78 -19.96
N LYS A 217 19.53 -0.50 -19.86
CA LYS A 217 19.58 -1.41 -21.03
C LYS A 217 18.19 -1.67 -21.58
N LEU A 218 17.22 -1.90 -20.68
CA LEU A 218 15.83 -2.08 -21.07
C LEU A 218 15.25 -0.81 -21.71
N ALA A 219 15.60 0.37 -21.18
CA ALA A 219 15.18 1.63 -21.74
C ALA A 219 15.75 1.84 -23.15
N SER A 220 17.03 1.50 -23.38
CA SER A 220 17.65 1.56 -24.71
C SER A 220 16.98 0.63 -25.70
N LEU A 221 16.72 -0.61 -25.31
CA LEU A 221 15.95 -1.57 -26.14
C LEU A 221 14.52 -1.04 -26.38
N GLY A 222 13.90 -0.47 -25.35
CA GLY A 222 12.56 0.12 -25.45
C GLY A 222 12.46 1.20 -26.49
N VAL A 223 13.45 2.08 -26.58
CA VAL A 223 13.50 3.12 -27.62
C VAL A 223 13.55 2.50 -29.03
N GLU A 224 14.43 1.49 -29.23
CA GLU A 224 14.55 0.80 -30.50
C GLU A 224 13.25 0.07 -30.87
N ARG A 225 12.69 -0.71 -29.93
CA ARG A 225 11.48 -1.51 -30.21
C ARG A 225 10.22 -0.67 -30.41
N VAL A 226 10.10 0.44 -29.69
CA VAL A 226 9.00 1.38 -29.89
C VAL A 226 9.04 1.99 -31.29
N GLU A 227 10.23 2.34 -31.80
CA GLU A 227 10.35 2.86 -33.15
C GLU A 227 9.95 1.81 -34.19
N VAL A 228 10.42 0.56 -34.04
CA VAL A 228 10.02 -0.56 -34.92
C VAL A 228 8.50 -0.78 -34.86
N ASN A 229 7.91 -0.79 -33.68
CA ASN A 229 6.47 -0.97 -33.52
C ASN A 229 5.69 0.20 -34.10
N LYS A 230 6.20 1.44 -33.99
CA LYS A 230 5.63 2.62 -34.59
C LYS A 230 5.65 2.50 -36.11
N GLU A 231 6.81 2.17 -36.69
CA GLU A 231 6.93 1.95 -38.13
C GLU A 231 5.96 0.90 -38.65
N GLU A 232 5.77 -0.18 -37.91
CA GLU A 232 4.82 -1.25 -38.28
C GLU A 232 3.38 -0.76 -38.19
N ILE A 233 2.99 -0.06 -37.11
CA ILE A 233 1.66 0.54 -36.95
C ILE A 233 1.40 1.51 -38.09
N VAL A 234 2.38 2.37 -38.40
CA VAL A 234 2.30 3.33 -39.49
C VAL A 234 2.15 2.61 -40.84
N THR A 235 2.94 1.56 -41.05
CA THR A 235 2.86 0.75 -42.28
C THR A 235 1.50 0.10 -42.44
N GLN A 236 1.01 -0.60 -41.40
CA GLN A 236 -0.31 -1.24 -41.43
C GLN A 236 -1.45 -0.23 -41.59
N ALA A 237 -1.32 0.94 -40.96
CA ALA A 237 -2.30 1.99 -41.10
C ALA A 237 -2.27 2.59 -42.52
N ASN A 238 -1.10 2.80 -43.12
CA ASN A 238 -0.96 3.25 -44.49
C ASN A 238 -1.52 2.22 -45.47
N GLU A 239 -1.28 0.92 -45.28
CA GLU A 239 -1.88 -0.13 -46.11
C GLU A 239 -3.41 -0.09 -46.03
N LYS A 240 -3.99 0.15 -44.85
CA LYS A 240 -5.45 0.31 -44.72
C LYS A 240 -5.96 1.57 -45.40
N ILE A 241 -5.20 2.67 -45.28
CA ILE A 241 -5.53 3.93 -45.95
C ILE A 241 -5.44 3.78 -47.46
N ASP A 242 -4.40 3.13 -47.98
CA ASP A 242 -4.25 2.86 -49.42
C ASP A 242 -5.37 1.93 -49.93
N SER A 243 -5.77 0.98 -49.12
CA SER A 243 -6.92 0.12 -49.45
C SER A 243 -8.22 0.92 -49.45
N ALA A 244 -8.46 1.76 -48.46
CA ALA A 244 -9.60 2.66 -48.40
C ALA A 244 -9.59 3.68 -49.59
N ARG A 245 -8.39 4.19 -49.94
CA ARG A 245 -8.23 5.09 -51.10
C ARG A 245 -8.62 4.41 -52.40
N LYS A 246 -8.18 3.15 -52.63
CA LYS A 246 -8.57 2.36 -53.79
C LYS A 246 -10.08 2.08 -53.83
N GLU A 247 -10.68 1.87 -52.67
CA GLU A 247 -12.13 1.67 -52.57
C GLU A 247 -12.91 2.96 -52.89
N ILE A 248 -12.42 4.11 -52.39
CA ILE A 248 -12.99 5.41 -52.71
C ILE A 248 -12.86 5.71 -54.22
N ASP A 249 -11.68 5.44 -54.82
CA ASP A 249 -11.46 5.64 -56.28
C ASP A 249 -12.38 4.74 -57.11
N ALA A 250 -12.61 3.49 -56.71
CA ALA A 250 -13.55 2.59 -57.36
C ALA A 250 -15.02 3.07 -57.20
N GLN A 251 -15.40 3.54 -56.01
CA GLN A 251 -16.72 4.11 -55.76
C GLN A 251 -16.94 5.39 -56.55
N LYS A 252 -15.86 6.21 -56.74
CA LYS A 252 -15.86 7.44 -57.54
C LYS A 252 -16.10 7.13 -59.01
N ALA A 253 -15.49 6.05 -59.53
CA ALA A 253 -15.69 5.60 -60.91
C ALA A 253 -17.11 5.06 -61.14
N ASP A 254 -17.63 4.26 -60.19
CA ASP A 254 -18.98 3.71 -60.25
C ASP A 254 -20.06 4.82 -60.16
N ALA A 255 -19.85 5.76 -59.25
CA ALA A 255 -20.78 6.88 -59.06
C ALA A 255 -20.75 7.89 -60.22
N GLN A 256 -19.62 8.04 -60.92
CA GLN A 256 -19.53 8.83 -62.14
C GLN A 256 -20.32 8.16 -63.28
N ALA A 257 -20.27 6.81 -63.36
CA ALA A 257 -21.06 6.05 -64.31
C ALA A 257 -22.56 6.15 -64.02
N ASP A 258 -22.93 6.18 -62.72
CA ASP A 258 -24.31 6.39 -62.30
C ASP A 258 -24.82 7.82 -62.60
N LEU A 259 -23.96 8.83 -62.45
CA LEU A 259 -24.25 10.22 -62.85
C LEU A 259 -24.50 10.35 -64.37
N ASP A 260 -23.73 9.63 -65.20
CA ASP A 260 -23.94 9.62 -66.65
C ASP A 260 -25.23 8.85 -67.06
N ASN A 261 -25.61 7.86 -66.26
CA ASN A 261 -26.91 7.20 -66.38
C ASN A 261 -28.08 8.06 -65.84
N GLY A 262 -27.79 8.92 -64.85
CA GLY A 262 -28.78 9.82 -64.25
C GLY A 262 -29.31 10.92 -65.21
N LYS A 263 -28.63 11.18 -66.35
CA LYS A 263 -29.21 12.02 -67.44
C LYS A 263 -30.55 11.48 -67.95
N LYS A 264 -30.78 10.19 -67.86
CA LYS A 264 -32.06 9.54 -68.23
C LYS A 264 -33.12 9.65 -67.12
N GLN A 265 -32.69 9.98 -65.89
CA GLN A 265 -33.59 9.93 -64.73
C GLN A 265 -34.01 11.33 -64.22
N VAL A 266 -33.76 12.40 -65.02
CA VAL A 266 -34.24 13.77 -64.71
C VAL A 266 -35.76 13.83 -64.60
N GLU A 267 -36.49 12.94 -65.33
CA GLU A 267 -37.91 12.83 -65.15
C GLU A 267 -38.34 12.18 -63.81
N GLU A 268 -37.44 11.40 -63.17
CA GLU A 268 -37.67 10.84 -61.82
C GLU A 268 -37.29 11.86 -60.73
N ALA A 269 -36.67 13.01 -61.07
CA ALA A 269 -36.24 14.02 -60.12
C ALA A 269 -37.44 14.72 -59.41
N GLU A 270 -38.60 14.76 -60.01
CA GLU A 270 -39.81 15.25 -59.34
C GLU A 270 -40.22 14.36 -58.17
N ALA A 271 -40.01 13.04 -58.27
CA ALA A 271 -40.22 12.13 -57.17
C ALA A 271 -39.15 12.30 -56.05
N ALA A 272 -37.90 12.58 -56.45
CA ALA A 272 -36.79 12.83 -55.49
C ALA A 272 -36.99 14.14 -54.70
N ILE A 273 -37.63 15.15 -55.28
CA ILE A 273 -37.98 16.40 -54.59
C ILE A 273 -39.07 16.15 -53.52
N ALA A 274 -40.07 15.30 -53.83
CA ALA A 274 -41.10 14.92 -52.86
C ALA A 274 -40.52 14.09 -51.70
N GLU A 275 -39.51 13.25 -52.02
CA GLU A 275 -38.79 12.49 -50.99
C GLU A 275 -37.91 13.39 -50.08
N LYS A 276 -37.28 14.41 -50.69
CA LYS A 276 -36.55 15.43 -49.92
C LYS A 276 -37.47 16.29 -49.04
N GLU A 277 -38.67 16.54 -49.46
CA GLU A 277 -39.71 17.23 -48.67
C GLU A 277 -40.05 16.39 -47.41
N GLN A 278 -40.13 15.07 -47.59
CA GLN A 278 -40.33 14.15 -46.49
C GLN A 278 -39.13 14.10 -45.54
N GLU A 279 -37.88 14.11 -46.06
CA GLU A 279 -36.69 14.15 -45.25
C GLU A 279 -36.62 15.43 -44.33
N ILE A 280 -37.08 16.54 -44.82
CA ILE A 280 -37.18 17.77 -44.04
C ILE A 280 -38.20 17.63 -42.91
N ILE A 281 -39.37 17.03 -43.23
CA ILE A 281 -40.40 16.75 -42.23
C ILE A 281 -39.88 15.79 -41.17
N ASP A 282 -39.15 14.75 -41.59
CA ASP A 282 -38.55 13.78 -40.66
C ASP A 282 -37.41 14.41 -39.86
N GLY A 283 -36.64 15.30 -40.47
CA GLY A 283 -35.58 16.08 -39.78
C GLY A 283 -36.13 17.03 -38.70
N GLU A 284 -37.29 17.65 -38.96
CA GLU A 284 -38.01 18.45 -37.95
C GLU A 284 -38.45 17.58 -36.76
N ALA A 285 -38.93 16.36 -37.04
CA ALA A 285 -39.29 15.43 -35.99
C ALA A 285 -38.06 14.99 -35.15
N GLN A 286 -36.92 14.79 -35.80
CA GLN A 286 -35.67 14.48 -35.11
C GLN A 286 -35.16 15.63 -34.22
N ILE A 287 -35.25 16.88 -34.71
CA ILE A 287 -34.94 18.08 -33.93
C ILE A 287 -35.82 18.15 -32.70
N GLN A 288 -37.13 17.90 -32.85
CA GLN A 288 -38.08 17.91 -31.77
C GLN A 288 -37.77 16.82 -30.72
N ALA A 289 -37.33 15.64 -31.22
CA ALA A 289 -36.86 14.56 -30.35
C ALA A 289 -35.57 14.92 -29.62
N ALA A 290 -34.61 15.59 -30.31
CA ALA A 290 -33.37 16.05 -29.73
C ALA A 290 -33.56 17.15 -28.66
N GLU A 291 -34.55 18.04 -28.88
CA GLU A 291 -34.97 19.03 -27.88
C GLU A 291 -35.41 18.37 -26.58
N GLN A 292 -36.24 17.32 -26.73
CA GLN A 292 -36.71 16.57 -25.57
C GLN A 292 -35.57 15.87 -24.84
N GLN A 293 -34.65 15.25 -25.59
CA GLN A 293 -33.48 14.58 -24.99
C GLN A 293 -32.56 15.56 -24.26
N LEU A 294 -32.40 16.77 -24.81
CA LEU A 294 -31.62 17.81 -24.18
C LEU A 294 -32.26 18.29 -22.87
N ALA A 295 -33.58 18.51 -22.88
CA ALA A 295 -34.35 18.88 -21.71
C ALA A 295 -34.24 17.80 -20.60
N ASP A 296 -34.34 16.53 -20.99
CA ASP A 296 -34.17 15.42 -20.06
C ASP A 296 -32.73 15.34 -19.50
N SER A 297 -31.74 15.70 -20.33
CA SER A 297 -30.34 15.71 -19.89
C SER A 297 -30.05 16.87 -18.94
N GLU A 298 -30.67 18.04 -19.17
CA GLU A 298 -30.62 19.17 -18.25
C GLU A 298 -31.22 18.82 -16.90
N ALA A 299 -32.39 18.15 -16.94
CA ALA A 299 -33.03 17.69 -15.71
C ALA A 299 -32.11 16.71 -14.94
N LYS A 300 -31.44 15.80 -15.65
CA LYS A 300 -30.49 14.85 -15.04
C LYS A 300 -29.25 15.54 -14.45
N VAL A 301 -28.72 16.54 -15.16
CA VAL A 301 -27.56 17.30 -14.66
C VAL A 301 -27.97 18.14 -13.46
N ALA A 302 -29.16 18.80 -13.52
CA ALA A 302 -29.70 19.55 -12.38
C ALA A 302 -29.92 18.64 -11.15
N ASP A 303 -30.47 17.44 -11.39
CA ASP A 303 -30.61 16.43 -10.33
C ASP A 303 -29.24 15.96 -9.81
N GLY A 304 -28.29 15.75 -10.73
CA GLY A 304 -26.91 15.41 -10.36
C GLY A 304 -26.23 16.48 -9.49
N TRP A 305 -26.47 17.75 -9.78
CA TRP A 305 -25.98 18.85 -8.93
C TRP A 305 -26.65 18.87 -7.55
N ASN A 306 -27.95 18.56 -7.49
CA ASN A 306 -28.63 18.42 -6.21
C ASN A 306 -28.10 17.24 -5.39
N GLN A 307 -27.83 16.11 -6.07
CA GLN A 307 -27.20 14.94 -5.43
C GLN A 307 -25.78 15.24 -4.97
N LEU A 308 -25.01 15.96 -5.80
CA LEU A 308 -23.66 16.39 -5.43
C LEU A 308 -23.68 17.30 -4.20
N ALA A 309 -24.60 18.29 -4.18
CA ALA A 309 -24.75 19.17 -3.02
C ALA A 309 -25.12 18.40 -1.74
N ALA A 310 -25.97 17.38 -1.88
CA ALA A 310 -26.29 16.48 -0.78
C ALA A 310 -25.07 15.65 -0.35
N GLY A 311 -24.28 15.16 -1.31
CA GLY A 311 -23.03 14.46 -1.05
C GLY A 311 -21.97 15.35 -0.38
N GLU A 312 -21.85 16.60 -0.82
CA GLU A 312 -20.97 17.60 -0.18
C GLU A 312 -21.40 17.87 1.27
N ALA A 313 -22.73 17.96 1.51
CA ALA A 313 -23.26 18.12 2.86
C ALA A 313 -22.92 16.91 3.75
N GLN A 314 -23.11 15.69 3.23
CA GLN A 314 -22.76 14.46 3.95
C GLN A 314 -21.25 14.35 4.21
N LEU A 315 -20.43 14.72 3.21
CA LEU A 315 -18.99 14.75 3.39
C LEU A 315 -18.57 15.74 4.47
N ASN A 316 -19.19 16.94 4.49
CA ASN A 316 -18.93 17.93 5.53
C ASN A 316 -19.38 17.45 6.92
N GLU A 317 -20.48 16.72 7.00
CA GLU A 317 -20.90 16.06 8.24
C GLU A 317 -19.87 15.02 8.67
N GLY A 318 -19.42 14.16 7.74
CA GLY A 318 -18.34 13.19 8.00
C GLY A 318 -17.02 13.84 8.42
N ILE A 319 -16.68 14.99 7.84
CA ILE A 319 -15.51 15.78 8.26
C ILE A 319 -15.70 16.31 9.69
N ASN A 320 -16.89 16.77 10.03
CA ASN A 320 -17.18 17.24 11.38
C ASN A 320 -17.11 16.07 12.39
N GLU A 321 -17.68 14.92 12.02
CA GLU A 321 -17.58 13.70 12.85
C GLU A 321 -16.14 13.24 13.00
N TYR A 322 -15.36 13.26 11.93
CA TYR A 322 -13.93 12.96 11.97
C TYR A 322 -13.18 13.91 12.90
N ASN A 323 -13.44 15.22 12.79
CA ASN A 323 -12.81 16.22 13.65
C ASN A 323 -13.18 16.02 15.12
N ALA A 324 -14.46 15.70 15.38
CA ALA A 324 -14.89 15.32 16.72
C ALA A 324 -14.21 14.03 17.20
N GLY A 325 -14.06 13.05 16.31
CA GLY A 325 -13.31 11.83 16.57
C GLY A 325 -11.83 12.10 16.87
N VAL A 326 -11.22 13.01 16.15
CA VAL A 326 -9.83 13.47 16.43
C VAL A 326 -9.72 14.09 17.82
N GLU A 327 -10.68 14.93 18.20
CA GLU A 327 -10.71 15.51 19.55
C GLU A 327 -10.86 14.43 20.62
N GLN A 328 -11.77 13.47 20.40
CA GLN A 328 -11.96 12.32 21.30
C GLN A 328 -10.71 11.44 21.37
N TYR A 329 -10.10 11.17 20.22
CA TYR A 329 -8.84 10.43 20.18
C TYR A 329 -7.74 11.15 20.94
N ASN A 330 -7.59 12.45 20.73
CA ASN A 330 -6.58 13.25 21.42
C ASN A 330 -6.79 13.27 22.94
N ALA A 331 -8.06 13.36 23.36
CA ALA A 331 -8.41 13.26 24.77
C ALA A 331 -8.08 11.85 25.33
N ALA A 332 -8.52 10.80 24.61
CA ALA A 332 -8.22 9.42 24.98
C ALA A 332 -6.73 9.12 24.96
N TYR A 333 -6.01 9.66 23.98
CA TYR A 333 -4.54 9.52 23.90
C TYR A 333 -3.84 10.21 25.07
N SER A 334 -4.35 11.38 25.48
CA SER A 334 -3.80 12.08 26.64
C SER A 334 -4.03 11.28 27.93
N GLU A 335 -5.24 10.72 28.07
CA GLU A 335 -5.58 9.85 29.19
C GLU A 335 -4.77 8.55 29.17
N TYR A 336 -4.63 7.94 28.00
CA TYR A 336 -3.78 6.77 27.76
C TYR A 336 -2.34 7.05 28.18
N MET A 337 -1.77 8.19 27.77
CA MET A 337 -0.39 8.54 28.13
C MET A 337 -0.23 8.69 29.64
N ALA A 338 -1.21 9.29 30.31
CA ALA A 338 -1.20 9.40 31.77
C ALA A 338 -1.34 8.04 32.47
N GLN A 339 -2.22 7.19 31.97
CA GLN A 339 -2.41 5.81 32.48
C GLN A 339 -1.17 4.95 32.22
N ARG A 340 -0.57 5.08 31.07
CA ARG A 340 0.67 4.39 30.69
C ARG A 340 1.80 4.77 31.62
N GLU A 341 2.00 6.07 31.86
CA GLU A 341 3.03 6.54 32.78
C GLU A 341 2.86 5.92 34.18
N VAL A 342 1.62 5.88 34.66
CA VAL A 342 1.28 5.20 35.94
C VAL A 342 1.55 3.70 35.86
N GLY A 343 1.14 3.06 34.78
CA GLY A 343 1.37 1.63 34.56
C GLY A 343 2.84 1.28 34.46
N GLU A 344 3.62 2.07 33.75
CA GLU A 344 5.08 1.91 33.67
C GLU A 344 5.78 2.13 35.04
N ALA A 345 5.30 3.12 35.80
CA ALA A 345 5.79 3.33 37.16
C ALA A 345 5.51 2.11 38.07
N GLN A 346 4.30 1.56 38.00
CA GLN A 346 3.92 0.35 38.74
C GLN A 346 4.73 -0.87 38.29
N LEU A 347 4.92 -1.02 36.97
CA LEU A 347 5.73 -2.10 36.42
C LEU A 347 7.18 -2.02 36.91
N ASN A 348 7.76 -0.81 36.88
CA ASN A 348 9.10 -0.57 37.39
C ASN A 348 9.20 -0.87 38.87
N GLN A 349 8.19 -0.51 39.64
CA GLN A 349 8.12 -0.85 41.06
C GLN A 349 8.06 -2.35 41.31
N ALA A 350 7.21 -3.05 40.56
CA ALA A 350 7.11 -4.51 40.67
C ALA A 350 8.41 -5.20 40.19
N GLN A 351 9.04 -4.68 39.14
CA GLN A 351 10.33 -5.19 38.65
C GLN A 351 11.43 -4.99 39.70
N ALA A 352 11.45 -3.85 40.35
CA ALA A 352 12.42 -3.60 41.45
C ALA A 352 12.21 -4.58 42.63
N GLN A 353 10.98 -5.03 42.86
CA GLN A 353 10.70 -6.08 43.83
C GLN A 353 11.27 -7.44 43.37
N LEU A 354 11.11 -7.79 42.10
CA LEU A 354 11.71 -9.02 41.54
C LEU A 354 13.23 -9.02 41.66
N ASP A 355 13.85 -7.88 41.34
CA ASP A 355 15.30 -7.69 41.43
C ASP A 355 15.79 -7.73 42.89
N THR A 356 14.91 -7.41 43.83
CA THR A 356 15.20 -7.49 45.28
C THR A 356 15.07 -8.92 45.80
N TYR A 357 13.96 -9.59 45.49
CA TYR A 357 13.68 -10.89 46.09
C TYR A 357 14.35 -12.07 45.37
N GLY A 358 14.58 -11.96 44.03
CA GLY A 358 15.22 -13.02 43.23
C GLY A 358 16.59 -13.44 43.80
N PRO A 359 17.51 -12.52 44.05
CA PRO A 359 18.79 -12.85 44.63
C PRO A 359 18.70 -13.42 46.07
N LEU A 360 17.70 -12.94 46.82
CA LEU A 360 17.47 -13.45 48.19
C LEU A 360 16.98 -14.90 48.20
N ILE A 361 16.07 -15.20 47.29
CA ILE A 361 15.56 -16.56 47.06
C ILE A 361 16.70 -17.48 46.62
N ASN A 362 17.46 -17.06 45.59
CA ASN A 362 18.56 -17.86 45.07
C ASN A 362 19.66 -18.11 46.14
N GLY A 363 19.96 -17.11 46.93
CA GLY A 363 20.95 -17.28 48.02
C GLY A 363 20.49 -18.25 49.11
N LEU A 364 19.22 -18.25 49.43
CA LEU A 364 18.64 -19.21 50.38
C LEU A 364 18.46 -20.59 49.76
N GLN A 365 18.12 -20.70 48.49
CA GLN A 365 18.04 -21.92 47.70
C GLN A 365 19.40 -22.61 47.60
N GLU A 366 20.47 -21.85 47.37
CA GLU A 366 21.84 -22.36 47.26
C GLU A 366 22.26 -23.01 48.60
N ILE A 367 21.82 -22.46 49.74
CA ILE A 367 22.06 -23.06 51.04
C ILE A 367 21.36 -24.41 51.13
N ILE A 368 20.14 -24.52 50.64
CA ILE A 368 19.38 -25.76 50.60
C ILE A 368 20.02 -26.81 49.67
N ASP A 369 20.38 -26.38 48.46
CA ASP A 369 20.97 -27.21 47.41
C ASP A 369 22.36 -27.75 47.81
N ASN A 370 23.09 -27.01 48.61
CA ASN A 370 24.37 -27.44 49.23
C ASN A 370 24.18 -28.29 50.47
N GLY A 371 22.95 -28.77 50.75
CA GLY A 371 22.68 -29.67 51.88
C GLY A 371 22.52 -28.99 53.24
N GLY A 372 22.42 -27.67 53.27
CA GLY A 372 22.13 -26.89 54.47
C GLY A 372 20.63 -26.96 54.85
N VAL A 373 20.34 -27.01 56.13
CA VAL A 373 18.98 -26.92 56.68
C VAL A 373 18.74 -25.48 57.14
N LEU A 374 17.76 -24.84 56.56
CA LEU A 374 17.36 -23.51 56.98
C LEU A 374 16.75 -23.56 58.40
N SER A 375 17.06 -22.61 59.26
CA SER A 375 16.31 -22.43 60.48
C SER A 375 14.86 -22.09 60.19
N SER A 376 13.96 -22.38 61.15
CA SER A 376 12.52 -22.10 60.96
C SER A 376 12.23 -20.64 60.62
N VAL A 377 13.07 -19.72 61.10
CA VAL A 377 12.97 -18.28 60.77
C VAL A 377 13.40 -18.03 59.34
N LEU A 378 14.50 -18.62 58.91
CA LEU A 378 15.01 -18.48 57.55
C LEU A 378 14.09 -19.20 56.52
N GLN A 379 13.48 -20.33 56.92
CA GLN A 379 12.48 -20.99 56.08
C GLN A 379 11.26 -20.11 55.91
N SER A 380 10.74 -19.52 56.96
CA SER A 380 9.60 -18.60 56.88
C SER A 380 9.93 -17.34 56.06
N GLN A 381 11.17 -16.87 56.13
CA GLN A 381 11.62 -15.78 55.27
C GLN A 381 11.75 -16.19 53.79
N PHE A 382 12.26 -17.36 53.53
CA PHE A 382 12.36 -17.94 52.20
C PHE A 382 10.95 -18.10 51.55
N ASP A 383 10.03 -18.69 52.28
CA ASP A 383 8.65 -18.84 51.83
C ASP A 383 7.98 -17.49 51.60
N SER A 384 8.24 -16.52 52.49
CA SER A 384 7.75 -15.16 52.31
C SER A 384 8.35 -14.45 51.03
N TYR A 385 9.63 -14.65 50.81
CA TYR A 385 10.29 -14.08 49.62
C TYR A 385 9.73 -14.72 48.32
N ILE A 386 9.51 -16.02 48.31
CA ILE A 386 8.87 -16.71 47.18
C ILE A 386 7.47 -16.13 46.91
N ILE A 387 6.66 -15.95 47.95
CA ILE A 387 5.32 -15.38 47.81
C ILE A 387 5.42 -13.97 47.19
N GLN A 388 6.26 -13.13 47.79
CA GLN A 388 6.42 -11.74 47.31
C GLN A 388 7.02 -11.66 45.89
N TYR A 389 7.92 -12.57 45.55
CA TYR A 389 8.48 -12.68 44.21
C TYR A 389 7.38 -13.10 43.23
N ASN A 390 6.59 -14.12 43.56
CA ASN A 390 5.50 -14.59 42.71
C ASN A 390 4.40 -13.50 42.53
N ASP A 391 4.08 -12.80 43.62
CA ASP A 391 3.16 -11.66 43.55
C ASP A 391 3.70 -10.55 42.63
N ALA A 392 4.99 -10.26 42.73
CA ALA A 392 5.63 -9.29 41.84
C ALA A 392 5.67 -9.78 40.39
N VAL A 393 5.93 -11.07 40.15
CA VAL A 393 5.82 -11.66 38.79
C VAL A 393 4.41 -11.48 38.25
N ALA A 394 3.40 -11.79 39.06
CA ALA A 394 1.99 -11.66 38.65
C ALA A 394 1.65 -10.17 38.34
N GLN A 395 2.16 -9.24 39.16
CA GLN A 395 1.95 -7.82 38.92
C GLN A 395 2.68 -7.33 37.66
N VAL A 396 3.90 -7.81 37.38
CA VAL A 396 4.63 -7.52 36.14
C VAL A 396 3.85 -8.03 34.93
N GLU A 397 3.35 -9.26 34.98
CA GLU A 397 2.58 -9.81 33.86
C GLU A 397 1.24 -9.08 33.68
N ALA A 398 0.54 -8.80 34.79
CA ALA A 398 -0.70 -8.04 34.74
C ALA A 398 -0.47 -6.60 34.21
N GLY A 399 0.60 -5.96 34.68
CA GLY A 399 0.96 -4.61 34.21
C GLY A 399 1.32 -4.57 32.73
N LYS A 400 2.08 -5.56 32.27
CA LYS A 400 2.39 -5.70 30.83
C LYS A 400 1.13 -5.90 29.99
N GLN A 401 0.22 -6.75 30.50
CA GLN A 401 -1.04 -7.01 29.80
C GLN A 401 -1.91 -5.75 29.73
N MET A 402 -2.03 -5.01 30.83
CA MET A 402 -2.79 -3.75 30.84
C MET A 402 -2.22 -2.71 29.87
N ILE A 403 -0.89 -2.56 29.84
CA ILE A 403 -0.24 -1.67 28.89
C ILE A 403 -0.52 -2.13 27.45
N ALA A 404 -0.35 -3.42 27.17
CA ALA A 404 -0.62 -3.99 25.85
C ALA A 404 -2.08 -3.81 25.42
N ASP A 405 -3.03 -3.98 26.35
CA ASP A 405 -4.45 -3.78 26.07
C ASP A 405 -4.76 -2.31 25.79
N ALA A 406 -4.17 -1.41 26.56
CA ALA A 406 -4.29 0.03 26.34
C ALA A 406 -3.62 0.48 25.02
N ASP A 407 -2.44 -0.05 24.72
CA ASP A 407 -1.75 0.15 23.44
C ASP A 407 -2.63 -0.29 22.27
N ASN A 408 -3.28 -1.46 22.40
CA ASN A 408 -4.19 -1.99 21.39
C ASN A 408 -5.44 -1.11 21.20
N GLN A 409 -6.02 -0.60 22.30
CA GLN A 409 -7.18 0.28 22.24
C GLN A 409 -6.87 1.59 21.54
N ILE A 410 -5.75 2.21 21.88
CA ILE A 410 -5.32 3.45 21.24
C ILE A 410 -4.95 3.22 19.77
N ALA A 411 -4.30 2.09 19.48
CA ALA A 411 -3.99 1.71 18.10
C ALA A 411 -5.26 1.47 17.28
N ALA A 412 -6.28 0.81 17.88
CA ALA A 412 -7.56 0.58 17.23
C ALA A 412 -8.31 1.91 16.99
N ALA A 413 -8.33 2.82 17.97
CA ALA A 413 -8.93 4.13 17.83
C ALA A 413 -8.24 4.96 16.72
N LYS A 414 -6.91 4.88 16.67
CA LYS A 414 -6.13 5.50 15.58
C LYS A 414 -6.46 4.90 14.23
N ALA A 415 -6.50 3.57 14.14
CA ALA A 415 -6.84 2.89 12.89
C ALA A 415 -8.26 3.26 12.41
N GLN A 416 -9.20 3.47 13.33
CA GLN A 416 -10.54 3.94 13.00
C GLN A 416 -10.51 5.36 12.45
N LEU A 417 -9.73 6.26 13.06
CA LEU A 417 -9.53 7.61 12.55
C LEU A 417 -8.86 7.60 11.17
N ASP A 418 -7.80 6.82 11.01
CA ASP A 418 -7.09 6.70 9.73
C ASP A 418 -8.04 6.13 8.64
N SER A 419 -8.92 5.19 9.01
CA SER A 419 -9.97 4.68 8.13
C SER A 419 -10.98 5.77 7.76
N SER A 420 -11.45 6.56 8.75
CA SER A 420 -12.38 7.67 8.50
C SER A 420 -11.75 8.76 7.63
N ALA A 421 -10.46 9.07 7.86
CA ALA A 421 -9.70 9.99 7.01
C ALA A 421 -9.62 9.49 5.56
N ALA A 422 -9.37 8.18 5.39
CA ALA A 422 -9.34 7.57 4.06
C ALA A 422 -10.72 7.61 3.37
N GLN A 423 -11.79 7.39 4.13
CA GLN A 423 -13.16 7.50 3.60
C GLN A 423 -13.51 8.95 3.20
N ILE A 424 -13.12 9.91 4.01
CA ILE A 424 -13.27 11.34 3.68
C ILE A 424 -12.50 11.68 2.41
N GLN A 425 -11.24 11.22 2.33
CA GLN A 425 -10.41 11.44 1.14
C GLN A 425 -11.02 10.78 -0.10
N ALA A 426 -11.54 9.56 0.04
CA ALA A 426 -12.23 8.86 -1.04
C ALA A 426 -13.50 9.63 -1.45
N GLY A 427 -14.32 10.05 -0.47
CA GLY A 427 -15.50 10.85 -0.71
C GLY A 427 -15.21 12.20 -1.39
N GLN A 428 -14.12 12.86 -0.98
CA GLN A 428 -13.65 14.10 -1.63
C GLN A 428 -13.27 13.87 -3.08
N ASN A 429 -12.57 12.75 -3.35
CA ASN A 429 -12.17 12.39 -4.71
C ASN A 429 -13.38 12.05 -5.56
N GLU A 430 -14.35 11.34 -4.99
CA GLU A 430 -15.61 11.00 -5.68
C GLU A 430 -16.41 12.27 -6.01
N ILE A 431 -16.59 13.16 -5.04
CA ILE A 431 -17.24 14.47 -5.22
C ILE A 431 -16.53 15.26 -6.33
N ASN A 432 -15.19 15.33 -6.28
CA ASN A 432 -14.41 16.04 -7.31
C ASN A 432 -14.60 15.40 -8.69
N THR A 433 -14.66 14.08 -8.75
CA THR A 433 -14.88 13.33 -10.00
C THR A 433 -16.31 13.57 -10.52
N GLN A 434 -17.31 13.49 -9.64
CA GLN A 434 -18.70 13.76 -10.00
C GLN A 434 -18.89 15.21 -10.45
N LYS A 435 -18.25 16.15 -9.76
CA LYS A 435 -18.25 17.58 -10.14
C LYS A 435 -17.65 17.79 -11.52
N ALA A 436 -16.51 17.14 -11.78
CA ALA A 436 -15.88 17.19 -13.10
C ALA A 436 -16.78 16.58 -14.19
N ASN A 437 -17.43 15.45 -13.88
CA ASN A 437 -18.36 14.79 -14.80
C ASN A 437 -19.61 15.63 -15.07
N LEU A 438 -20.18 16.24 -14.01
CA LEU A 438 -21.33 17.14 -14.16
C LEU A 438 -20.98 18.39 -14.96
N THR A 439 -19.81 18.98 -14.67
CA THR A 439 -19.30 20.12 -15.47
C THR A 439 -19.05 19.73 -16.92
N ALA A 440 -18.53 18.53 -17.16
CA ALA A 440 -18.37 18.00 -18.52
C ALA A 440 -19.73 17.76 -19.19
N ALA A 441 -20.71 17.23 -18.46
CA ALA A 441 -22.07 17.02 -18.96
C ALA A 441 -22.78 18.34 -19.27
N GLU A 442 -22.63 19.37 -18.40
CA GLU A 442 -23.13 20.73 -18.69
C GLU A 442 -22.54 21.29 -19.99
N LYS A 443 -21.22 21.08 -20.16
CA LYS A 443 -20.57 21.48 -21.39
C LYS A 443 -21.12 20.71 -22.57
N GLN A 444 -21.33 19.39 -22.45
CA GLN A 444 -21.94 18.59 -23.53
C GLN A 444 -23.37 19.04 -23.86
N ILE A 445 -24.15 19.41 -22.84
CA ILE A 445 -25.50 19.97 -23.03
C ILE A 445 -25.41 21.32 -23.74
N ALA A 446 -24.46 22.19 -23.34
CA ALA A 446 -24.26 23.47 -24.01
C ALA A 446 -23.84 23.31 -25.47
N ASP A 447 -22.91 22.38 -25.73
CA ASP A 447 -22.47 22.04 -27.09
C ASP A 447 -23.63 21.43 -27.92
N GLY A 448 -24.45 20.57 -27.30
CA GLY A 448 -25.63 19.98 -27.92
C GLY A 448 -26.68 21.04 -28.28
N LYS A 449 -26.93 22.00 -27.40
CA LYS A 449 -27.82 23.15 -27.70
C LYS A 449 -27.33 23.95 -28.91
N ALA A 450 -26.01 24.22 -28.96
CA ALA A 450 -25.44 24.94 -30.09
C ALA A 450 -25.62 24.15 -31.41
N GLN A 451 -25.41 22.81 -31.36
CA GLN A 451 -25.65 21.96 -32.51
C GLN A 451 -27.15 21.91 -32.94
N LEU A 452 -28.04 21.86 -31.94
CA LEU A 452 -29.47 21.85 -32.19
C LEU A 452 -29.96 23.13 -32.86
N GLU A 453 -29.49 24.30 -32.40
CA GLU A 453 -29.80 25.60 -33.01
C GLU A 453 -29.21 25.69 -34.43
N GLN A 454 -28.03 25.12 -34.63
CA GLN A 454 -27.44 25.00 -35.96
C GLN A 454 -28.26 24.08 -36.87
N SER A 455 -28.79 22.97 -36.37
CA SER A 455 -29.64 22.06 -37.13
C SER A 455 -30.99 22.68 -37.47
N LYS A 456 -31.60 23.46 -36.58
CA LYS A 456 -32.81 24.24 -36.86
C LYS A 456 -32.58 25.25 -37.98
N ALA A 457 -31.44 25.96 -37.91
CA ALA A 457 -31.09 26.89 -38.99
C ALA A 457 -30.88 26.18 -40.32
N GLN A 458 -30.26 24.98 -40.29
CA GLN A 458 -30.05 24.17 -41.50
C GLN A 458 -31.38 23.65 -42.12
N ILE A 459 -32.35 23.25 -41.30
CA ILE A 459 -33.66 22.83 -41.78
C ILE A 459 -34.47 24.01 -42.31
N ALA A 460 -34.39 25.17 -41.64
CA ALA A 460 -35.02 26.39 -42.14
C ALA A 460 -34.43 26.81 -43.50
N ASP A 461 -33.11 26.76 -43.61
CA ASP A 461 -32.44 26.98 -44.88
C ASP A 461 -32.79 25.93 -45.95
N GLY A 462 -32.88 24.65 -45.53
CA GLY A 462 -33.31 23.56 -46.39
C GLY A 462 -34.70 23.76 -47.01
N LYS A 463 -35.67 24.28 -46.22
CA LYS A 463 -37.02 24.62 -46.68
C LYS A 463 -36.97 25.73 -47.76
N VAL A 464 -36.17 26.76 -47.53
CA VAL A 464 -36.00 27.86 -48.49
C VAL A 464 -35.35 27.35 -49.76
N GLN A 465 -34.36 26.47 -49.64
CA GLN A 465 -33.67 25.88 -50.77
C GLN A 465 -34.58 24.91 -51.58
N LEU A 466 -35.44 24.14 -50.88
CA LEU A 466 -36.40 23.26 -51.54
C LEU A 466 -37.44 24.04 -52.35
N GLU A 467 -37.94 25.13 -51.75
CA GLU A 467 -38.89 26.03 -52.45
C GLU A 467 -38.25 26.69 -53.69
N ASN A 468 -37.00 27.10 -53.55
CA ASN A 468 -36.21 27.62 -54.65
C ASN A 468 -35.84 26.56 -55.68
N GLY A 469 -35.56 25.31 -55.20
CA GLY A 469 -35.29 24.15 -56.09
C GLY A 469 -36.48 23.75 -56.94
N LYS A 470 -37.74 23.85 -56.42
CA LYS A 470 -38.97 23.63 -57.15
C LYS A 470 -39.14 24.62 -58.30
N LYS A 471 -38.67 25.84 -58.12
CA LYS A 471 -38.68 26.87 -59.16
C LYS A 471 -37.59 26.68 -60.23
N GLN A 472 -36.51 26.05 -59.84
CA GLN A 472 -35.33 25.90 -60.68
C GLN A 472 -35.24 24.55 -61.40
N LEU A 473 -36.24 23.64 -61.21
CA LEU A 473 -36.22 22.28 -61.75
C LEU A 473 -36.20 22.26 -63.29
N GLU A 474 -36.80 23.27 -63.95
CA GLU A 474 -36.75 23.42 -65.42
C GLU A 474 -35.42 23.98 -65.93
N GLU A 475 -34.71 24.74 -65.07
CA GLU A 475 -33.36 25.21 -65.37
C GLU A 475 -32.30 24.18 -65.07
N SER A 476 -32.64 23.11 -64.36
CA SER A 476 -31.66 22.12 -63.80
C SER A 476 -31.10 21.13 -64.83
N LYS A 477 -31.60 21.11 -66.07
CA LYS A 477 -30.90 20.34 -67.14
C LYS A 477 -29.48 20.91 -67.41
N ALA A 478 -29.29 22.20 -67.15
CA ALA A 478 -27.98 22.81 -67.20
C ALA A 478 -27.14 22.61 -65.92
N GLN A 479 -27.80 22.28 -64.79
CA GLN A 479 -27.11 22.14 -63.48
C GLN A 479 -26.61 20.71 -63.18
N LEU A 480 -26.82 19.73 -64.09
CA LEU A 480 -26.23 18.42 -63.96
C LEU A 480 -24.70 18.47 -64.00
N GLU A 481 -24.11 19.48 -64.66
CA GLU A 481 -22.69 19.75 -64.59
C GLU A 481 -22.25 20.29 -63.21
N GLU A 482 -23.16 21.00 -62.52
CA GLU A 482 -22.90 21.50 -61.14
C GLU A 482 -23.03 20.38 -60.07
N GLY A 483 -23.90 19.41 -60.30
CA GLY A 483 -23.98 18.17 -59.50
C GLY A 483 -22.71 17.33 -59.54
N GLN A 484 -22.02 17.36 -60.71
CA GLN A 484 -20.70 16.75 -60.85
C GLN A 484 -19.68 17.43 -59.95
N LYS A 485 -19.81 18.75 -59.82
CA LYS A 485 -18.91 19.59 -59.00
C LYS A 485 -19.15 19.39 -57.51
N GLU A 486 -20.40 19.20 -57.07
CA GLU A 486 -20.73 18.83 -55.69
C GLU A 486 -20.27 17.41 -55.36
N PHE A 487 -20.38 16.49 -56.30
CA PHE A 487 -19.81 15.16 -56.19
C PHE A 487 -18.30 15.20 -56.02
N ASP A 488 -17.59 15.98 -56.83
CA ASP A 488 -16.14 16.18 -56.67
C ASP A 488 -15.79 16.82 -55.30
N THR A 489 -16.68 17.67 -54.78
CA THR A 489 -16.50 18.27 -53.45
C THR A 489 -16.68 17.25 -52.32
N GLN A 490 -17.64 16.33 -52.40
CA GLN A 490 -17.79 15.27 -51.43
C GLN A 490 -16.63 14.27 -51.41
N PHE A 491 -16.09 13.96 -52.62
CA PHE A 491 -14.90 13.12 -52.71
C PHE A 491 -13.65 13.86 -52.20
N SER A 492 -13.60 15.19 -52.36
CA SER A 492 -12.53 15.97 -51.78
C SER A 492 -12.60 16.01 -50.25
N LEU A 493 -13.79 16.03 -49.67
CA LEU A 493 -13.97 15.89 -48.21
C LEU A 493 -13.56 14.50 -47.70
N ALA A 494 -13.90 13.44 -48.45
CA ALA A 494 -13.46 12.08 -48.11
C ALA A 494 -11.90 11.94 -48.22
N GLU A 495 -11.30 12.56 -49.24
CA GLU A 495 -9.84 12.67 -49.36
C GLU A 495 -9.23 13.51 -48.25
N GLU A 496 -9.94 14.56 -47.81
CA GLU A 496 -9.47 15.40 -46.68
C GLU A 496 -9.56 14.64 -45.35
N GLU A 497 -10.61 13.86 -45.12
CA GLU A 497 -10.73 12.98 -43.97
C GLU A 497 -9.64 11.88 -43.95
N LEU A 498 -9.34 11.33 -45.13
CA LEU A 498 -8.25 10.38 -45.30
C LEU A 498 -6.88 11.02 -45.05
N ASN A 499 -6.69 12.26 -45.49
CA ASN A 499 -5.49 13.02 -45.24
C ASN A 499 -5.37 13.48 -43.79
N GLN A 500 -6.46 13.72 -43.09
CA GLN A 500 -6.45 13.95 -41.65
C GLN A 500 -6.02 12.67 -40.87
N LYS A 501 -6.53 11.51 -41.24
CA LYS A 501 -6.06 10.22 -40.67
C LYS A 501 -4.59 9.96 -40.97
N LEU A 502 -4.11 10.31 -42.18
CA LEU A 502 -2.70 10.26 -42.50
C LEU A 502 -1.87 11.17 -41.59
N LYS A 503 -2.33 12.39 -41.35
CA LYS A 503 -1.66 13.33 -40.43
C LYS A 503 -1.70 12.86 -38.99
N GLU A 504 -2.79 12.22 -38.55
CA GLU A 504 -2.86 11.60 -37.21
C GLU A 504 -1.83 10.48 -37.08
N ILE A 505 -1.64 9.70 -38.14
CA ILE A 505 -0.63 8.62 -38.16
C ILE A 505 0.80 9.21 -38.21
N GLU A 506 1.04 10.25 -39.05
CA GLU A 506 2.31 10.96 -39.08
C GLU A 506 2.67 11.65 -37.76
N ASN A 507 1.62 12.11 -37.03
CA ASN A 507 1.75 12.73 -35.72
C ASN A 507 1.60 11.73 -34.57
N LEU A 508 1.63 10.43 -34.86
CA LEU A 508 1.60 9.41 -33.82
C LEU A 508 2.72 9.73 -32.79
N SER A 509 2.32 9.98 -31.55
CA SER A 509 3.26 10.35 -30.51
C SER A 509 4.37 9.31 -30.41
N ASN A 510 5.58 9.75 -30.10
CA ASN A 510 6.64 8.80 -29.83
C ASN A 510 6.27 8.03 -28.57
N GLY A 511 5.77 6.81 -28.74
CA GLY A 511 5.49 5.90 -27.64
C GLY A 511 6.75 5.62 -26.83
N LYS A 512 6.59 5.05 -25.67
CA LYS A 512 7.71 4.64 -24.81
C LYS A 512 7.39 3.37 -24.05
N TRP A 513 8.45 2.71 -23.60
CA TRP A 513 8.33 1.69 -22.61
C TRP A 513 8.37 2.32 -21.21
N TYR A 514 7.44 1.91 -20.36
CA TYR A 514 7.42 2.23 -18.94
C TYR A 514 7.99 1.02 -18.20
N ILE A 515 9.14 1.22 -17.61
CA ILE A 515 9.90 0.16 -16.95
C ILE A 515 9.72 0.33 -15.45
N PHE A 516 8.97 -0.56 -14.86
CA PHE A 516 8.69 -0.59 -13.43
C PHE A 516 9.53 -1.68 -12.78
N THR A 517 10.13 -1.37 -11.67
CA THR A 517 10.84 -2.29 -10.79
C THR A 517 9.94 -2.75 -9.66
N ARG A 518 10.44 -3.55 -8.74
CA ARG A 518 9.73 -3.90 -7.51
C ARG A 518 9.44 -2.67 -6.64
N ASP A 519 10.33 -1.66 -6.66
CA ASP A 519 10.16 -0.44 -5.88
C ASP A 519 9.02 0.45 -6.41
N ASP A 520 8.55 0.23 -7.62
CA ASP A 520 7.37 0.89 -8.18
C ASP A 520 6.05 0.18 -7.82
N ASN A 521 6.13 -0.99 -7.18
CA ASN A 521 4.95 -1.69 -6.68
C ASN A 521 4.56 -1.16 -5.30
N PRO A 522 3.35 -0.56 -5.14
CA PRO A 522 2.93 0.07 -3.89
C PRO A 522 2.99 -0.88 -2.69
N GLY A 523 2.56 -2.13 -2.87
CA GLY A 523 2.57 -3.12 -1.81
C GLY A 523 3.97 -3.49 -1.35
N TYR A 524 4.90 -3.63 -2.29
CA TYR A 524 6.30 -3.90 -2.00
C TYR A 524 6.97 -2.74 -1.26
N THR A 525 6.77 -1.52 -1.75
CA THR A 525 7.40 -0.31 -1.21
C THR A 525 6.84 0.02 0.17
N SER A 526 5.51 0.02 0.33
CA SER A 526 4.87 0.26 1.63
C SER A 526 5.31 -0.76 2.67
N PHE A 527 5.43 -2.05 2.29
CA PHE A 527 5.94 -3.07 3.20
C PHE A 527 7.40 -2.83 3.59
N ALA A 528 8.24 -2.45 2.63
CA ALA A 528 9.66 -2.14 2.88
C ALA A 528 9.82 -0.94 3.82
N GLU A 529 8.99 0.09 3.62
CA GLU A 529 8.96 1.29 4.47
C GLU A 529 8.48 0.97 5.88
N ASP A 530 7.38 0.23 6.01
CA ASP A 530 6.85 -0.14 7.32
C ASP A 530 7.83 -1.02 8.10
N ALA A 531 8.45 -1.98 7.44
CA ALA A 531 9.54 -2.74 8.04
C ALA A 531 10.70 -1.83 8.48
N THR A 532 11.01 -0.79 7.72
CA THR A 532 12.06 0.17 8.06
C THR A 532 11.66 1.12 9.21
N ARG A 533 10.38 1.54 9.26
CA ARG A 533 9.82 2.31 10.38
C ARG A 533 9.94 1.57 11.70
N ILE A 534 9.69 0.24 11.69
CA ILE A 534 9.91 -0.61 12.87
C ILE A 534 11.39 -0.55 13.32
N ASP A 535 12.32 -0.57 12.39
CA ASP A 535 13.74 -0.47 12.71
C ASP A 535 14.10 0.90 13.32
N GLY A 536 13.47 1.97 12.83
CA GLY A 536 13.59 3.31 13.42
C GLY A 536 13.10 3.35 14.86
N ILE A 537 11.92 2.81 15.13
CA ILE A 537 11.36 2.69 16.48
C ILE A 537 12.28 1.83 17.36
N ALA A 538 12.74 0.69 16.83
CA ALA A 538 13.65 -0.21 17.51
C ALA A 538 15.01 0.43 17.86
N SER A 539 15.36 1.55 17.26
CA SER A 539 16.61 2.25 17.53
C SER A 539 16.51 3.22 18.71
N VAL A 540 15.34 3.81 18.92
CA VAL A 540 15.14 4.86 19.94
C VAL A 540 14.70 4.29 21.28
N PHE A 541 13.70 3.40 21.28
CA PHE A 541 13.11 2.87 22.51
C PHE A 541 14.09 2.14 23.44
N PRO A 542 15.04 1.35 22.92
CA PRO A 542 15.98 0.63 23.79
C PRO A 542 16.87 1.54 24.64
N LEU A 543 17.17 2.74 24.16
CA LEU A 543 17.94 3.71 24.94
C LEU A 543 17.25 4.01 26.29
N PHE A 544 15.94 4.24 26.25
CA PHE A 544 15.16 4.48 27.47
C PHE A 544 15.17 3.28 28.40
N PHE A 545 15.02 2.07 27.85
CA PHE A 545 15.07 0.85 28.66
C PHE A 545 16.43 0.61 29.29
N PHE A 546 17.53 0.89 28.58
CA PHE A 546 18.86 0.79 29.16
C PHE A 546 19.11 1.86 30.25
N ILE A 547 18.58 3.08 30.08
CA ILE A 547 18.63 4.12 31.11
C ILE A 547 17.84 3.68 32.37
N VAL A 548 16.63 3.17 32.18
CA VAL A 548 15.80 2.66 33.28
C VAL A 548 16.50 1.48 33.97
N ALA A 549 17.04 0.54 33.22
CA ALA A 549 17.79 -0.58 33.73
C ALA A 549 19.02 -0.11 34.56
N ALA A 550 19.73 0.90 34.07
CA ALA A 550 20.86 1.49 34.81
C ALA A 550 20.39 2.17 36.10
N LEU A 551 19.25 2.88 36.10
CA LEU A 551 18.68 3.51 37.29
C LEU A 551 18.23 2.46 38.33
N VAL A 552 17.57 1.40 37.87
CA VAL A 552 17.17 0.28 38.76
C VAL A 552 18.41 -0.41 39.33
N CYS A 553 19.41 -0.69 38.50
CA CYS A 553 20.69 -1.25 38.92
C CYS A 553 21.38 -0.33 39.93
N LEU A 554 21.39 0.99 39.67
CA LEU A 554 21.97 1.99 40.60
C LEU A 554 21.30 1.93 41.96
N THR A 555 19.96 1.89 41.97
CA THR A 555 19.21 1.85 43.25
C THR A 555 19.47 0.56 44.01
N THR A 556 19.40 -0.59 43.28
CA THR A 556 19.62 -1.92 43.86
C THR A 556 21.05 -2.08 44.39
N MET A 557 22.04 -1.69 43.56
CA MET A 557 23.45 -1.77 43.93
C MET A 557 23.79 -0.82 45.08
N THR A 558 23.23 0.41 45.07
CA THR A 558 23.41 1.35 46.19
C THR A 558 22.90 0.76 47.48
N ARG A 559 21.68 0.20 47.46
CA ARG A 559 21.07 -0.45 48.61
C ARG A 559 21.91 -1.63 49.08
N MET A 560 22.29 -2.53 48.20
CA MET A 560 23.10 -3.71 48.50
C MET A 560 24.43 -3.34 49.11
N VAL A 561 25.13 -2.34 48.55
CA VAL A 561 26.41 -1.87 49.05
C VAL A 561 26.22 -1.12 50.39
N GLU A 562 25.13 -0.38 50.58
CA GLU A 562 24.81 0.27 51.87
C GLU A 562 24.45 -0.76 52.95
N GLU A 563 23.72 -1.82 52.66
CA GLU A 563 23.39 -2.91 53.60
C GLU A 563 24.63 -3.69 54.03
N GLU A 564 25.57 -3.94 53.11
CA GLU A 564 26.82 -4.65 53.40
C GLU A 564 27.93 -3.72 53.86
N ARG A 565 27.65 -2.44 54.11
CA ARG A 565 28.65 -1.41 54.42
C ARG A 565 29.57 -1.76 55.60
N THR A 566 29.01 -2.40 56.62
CA THR A 566 29.78 -2.85 57.80
C THR A 566 30.76 -3.96 57.38
N GLN A 567 30.34 -4.92 56.55
CA GLN A 567 31.23 -5.97 56.07
C GLN A 567 32.34 -5.40 55.17
N ILE A 568 32.02 -4.44 54.29
CA ILE A 568 32.97 -3.70 53.47
C ILE A 568 33.99 -3.02 54.33
N GLY A 569 33.54 -2.37 55.43
CA GLY A 569 34.41 -1.72 56.41
C GLY A 569 35.34 -2.71 57.10
N THR A 570 34.82 -3.89 57.49
CA THR A 570 35.60 -4.98 58.10
C THR A 570 36.66 -5.52 57.13
N PHE A 571 36.32 -5.85 55.90
CA PHE A 571 37.29 -6.32 54.90
C PHE A 571 38.38 -5.28 54.65
N LYS A 572 38.01 -4.01 54.61
CA LYS A 572 38.95 -2.92 54.41
C LYS A 572 39.84 -2.75 55.60
N ALA A 573 39.35 -2.94 56.83
CA ALA A 573 40.14 -2.90 58.06
C ALA A 573 41.11 -4.10 58.16
N LEU A 574 40.76 -5.24 57.62
CA LEU A 574 41.59 -6.43 57.47
C LEU A 574 42.66 -6.33 56.36
N GLY A 575 42.66 -5.23 55.60
CA GLY A 575 43.72 -4.96 54.61
C GLY A 575 43.40 -5.46 53.20
N TYR A 576 42.17 -5.88 52.90
CA TYR A 576 41.79 -6.24 51.55
C TYR A 576 41.79 -5.03 50.61
N GLU A 577 42.33 -5.23 49.41
CA GLU A 577 42.35 -4.15 48.41
C GLU A 577 40.93 -3.77 47.98
N ASN A 578 40.73 -2.49 47.75
CA ASN A 578 39.44 -1.97 47.25
C ASN A 578 38.97 -2.67 45.98
N LYS A 579 39.92 -3.05 45.11
CA LYS A 579 39.61 -3.81 43.90
C LYS A 579 38.99 -5.18 44.17
N THR A 580 39.53 -5.89 45.14
CA THR A 580 39.05 -7.22 45.55
C THR A 580 37.64 -7.15 46.16
N ILE A 581 37.39 -6.15 46.99
CA ILE A 581 36.07 -5.92 47.57
C ILE A 581 35.06 -5.50 46.51
N ALA A 582 35.44 -4.61 45.59
CA ALA A 582 34.60 -4.19 44.46
C ALA A 582 34.29 -5.35 43.51
N ALA A 583 35.23 -6.27 43.33
CA ALA A 583 35.06 -7.42 42.42
C ALA A 583 33.85 -8.29 42.77
N LYS A 584 33.50 -8.44 44.07
CA LYS A 584 32.28 -9.15 44.53
C LYS A 584 31.02 -8.54 43.86
N TYR A 585 30.88 -7.24 43.96
CA TYR A 585 29.70 -6.52 43.44
C TYR A 585 29.71 -6.48 41.94
N PHE A 586 30.89 -6.33 41.34
CA PHE A 586 31.05 -6.37 39.89
C PHE A 586 30.69 -7.75 39.32
N PHE A 587 31.18 -8.82 39.94
CA PHE A 587 30.88 -10.20 39.49
C PHE A 587 29.41 -10.53 39.63
N TYR A 588 28.76 -10.09 40.70
CA TYR A 588 27.30 -10.21 40.86
C TYR A 588 26.54 -9.51 39.75
N ALA A 589 26.86 -8.24 39.48
CA ALA A 589 26.22 -7.47 38.42
C ALA A 589 26.48 -8.09 37.03
N PHE A 590 27.69 -8.55 36.79
CA PHE A 590 28.08 -9.23 35.55
C PHE A 590 27.31 -10.53 35.31
N LEU A 591 27.23 -11.40 36.35
CA LEU A 591 26.51 -12.67 36.22
C LEU A 591 25.01 -12.44 36.02
N ALA A 592 24.42 -11.53 36.78
CA ALA A 592 23.03 -11.15 36.63
C ALA A 592 22.71 -10.58 35.22
N ALA A 593 23.61 -9.73 34.69
CA ALA A 593 23.47 -9.13 33.38
C ALA A 593 23.61 -10.16 32.24
N ILE A 594 24.54 -11.11 32.35
CA ILE A 594 24.72 -12.17 31.34
C ILE A 594 23.49 -13.12 31.31
N THR A 595 23.11 -13.64 32.47
CA THR A 595 22.00 -14.57 32.56
C THR A 595 20.69 -13.95 32.12
N GLY A 596 20.42 -12.70 32.55
CA GLY A 596 19.27 -11.92 32.13
C GLY A 596 19.31 -11.57 30.62
N SER A 597 20.50 -11.34 30.07
CA SER A 597 20.65 -11.07 28.63
C SER A 597 20.38 -12.32 27.78
N ILE A 598 20.91 -13.47 28.16
CA ILE A 598 20.67 -14.74 27.44
C ILE A 598 19.17 -15.08 27.42
N LEU A 599 18.55 -15.05 28.60
CA LEU A 599 17.09 -15.28 28.70
C LEU A 599 16.30 -14.24 27.89
N GLY A 600 16.70 -12.96 28.01
CA GLY A 600 16.07 -11.89 27.24
C GLY A 600 16.18 -12.08 25.74
N VAL A 601 17.34 -12.46 25.22
CA VAL A 601 17.53 -12.73 23.79
C VAL A 601 16.61 -13.86 23.31
N VAL A 602 16.57 -14.96 24.03
CA VAL A 602 15.75 -16.12 23.65
C VAL A 602 14.27 -15.73 23.61
N VAL A 603 13.77 -15.14 24.69
CA VAL A 603 12.35 -14.75 24.79
C VAL A 603 12.03 -13.64 23.78
N GLY A 604 12.92 -12.66 23.61
CA GLY A 604 12.73 -11.56 22.68
C GLY A 604 12.65 -12.01 21.23
N LEU A 605 13.51 -12.92 20.79
CA LEU A 605 13.51 -13.46 19.43
C LEU A 605 12.32 -14.38 19.15
N LEU A 606 11.84 -15.12 20.13
CA LEU A 606 10.72 -16.04 19.96
C LEU A 606 9.37 -15.30 19.88
N ILE A 607 9.19 -14.23 20.63
CA ILE A 607 7.88 -13.59 20.80
C ILE A 607 7.76 -12.36 19.88
N LEU A 608 8.67 -11.39 20.02
CA LEU A 608 8.47 -10.06 19.44
C LEU A 608 8.44 -10.03 17.91
N PRO A 609 9.36 -10.68 17.17
CA PRO A 609 9.31 -10.65 15.73
C PRO A 609 8.02 -11.27 15.17
N LYS A 610 7.56 -12.35 15.80
CA LYS A 610 6.32 -13.03 15.42
C LYS A 610 5.09 -12.17 15.70
N THR A 611 5.01 -11.57 16.89
CA THR A 611 3.89 -10.70 17.27
C THR A 611 3.81 -9.47 16.38
N ILE A 612 4.95 -8.84 16.10
CA ILE A 612 5.02 -7.68 15.21
C ILE A 612 4.59 -8.07 13.80
N PHE A 613 5.09 -9.19 13.27
CA PHE A 613 4.71 -9.67 11.94
C PHE A 613 3.19 -9.87 11.84
N HIS A 614 2.58 -10.57 12.78
CA HIS A 614 1.13 -10.80 12.78
C HIS A 614 0.30 -9.52 12.99
N SER A 615 0.87 -8.48 13.59
CA SER A 615 0.18 -7.18 13.67
C SER A 615 0.03 -6.51 12.30
N TYR A 616 0.84 -6.92 11.34
CA TYR A 616 0.79 -6.44 9.95
C TYR A 616 -0.05 -7.34 9.02
N ASP A 617 -0.57 -8.48 9.49
CA ASP A 617 -1.46 -9.35 8.70
C ASP A 617 -2.73 -8.62 8.25
N ALA A 618 -3.13 -7.57 8.97
CA ALA A 618 -4.23 -6.68 8.58
C ALA A 618 -3.91 -5.75 7.40
N MET A 619 -2.65 -5.63 7.01
CA MET A 619 -2.21 -4.74 5.92
C MET A 619 -1.56 -5.50 4.78
N TYR A 620 -0.93 -6.65 5.08
CA TYR A 620 -0.12 -7.41 4.11
C TYR A 620 -0.44 -8.90 4.19
N LYS A 621 -0.60 -9.52 3.04
CA LYS A 621 -0.79 -10.97 2.90
C LYS A 621 0.57 -11.64 2.65
N LEU A 622 1.20 -12.10 3.71
CA LEU A 622 2.47 -12.82 3.63
C LEU A 622 2.34 -14.18 4.31
N PRO A 623 2.25 -15.26 3.55
CA PRO A 623 1.91 -16.59 4.09
C PRO A 623 3.06 -17.28 4.85
N ILE A 624 4.25 -16.70 4.86
CA ILE A 624 5.45 -17.31 5.42
C ILE A 624 6.09 -16.37 6.42
N PHE A 625 6.15 -16.80 7.69
CA PHE A 625 6.97 -16.13 8.69
C PHE A 625 8.29 -16.88 8.90
N ALA A 626 9.40 -16.17 8.81
CA ALA A 626 10.73 -16.69 9.07
C ALA A 626 11.59 -15.68 9.84
N VAL A 627 12.24 -16.12 10.90
CA VAL A 627 13.09 -15.25 11.73
C VAL A 627 14.49 -15.14 11.12
N LYS A 628 14.95 -13.90 10.93
CA LYS A 628 16.34 -13.60 10.57
C LYS A 628 17.09 -13.15 11.81
N ILE A 629 17.98 -13.99 12.31
CA ILE A 629 18.79 -13.70 13.49
C ILE A 629 20.00 -12.86 13.08
N SER A 630 20.19 -11.71 13.72
CA SER A 630 21.34 -10.85 13.52
C SER A 630 22.29 -10.97 14.71
N ILE A 631 23.37 -11.74 14.54
CA ILE A 631 24.39 -11.95 15.58
C ILE A 631 25.02 -10.61 16.05
N PRO A 632 25.36 -9.66 15.15
CA PRO A 632 25.89 -8.36 15.59
C PRO A 632 24.96 -7.60 16.55
N VAL A 633 23.66 -7.60 16.28
CA VAL A 633 22.66 -6.94 17.14
C VAL A 633 22.59 -7.58 18.51
N ILE A 634 22.66 -8.91 18.58
CA ILE A 634 22.69 -9.66 19.85
C ILE A 634 23.93 -9.29 20.65
N ILE A 635 25.08 -9.27 20.03
CA ILE A 635 26.35 -8.91 20.68
C ILE A 635 26.29 -7.48 21.21
N ILE A 636 25.86 -6.53 20.40
CA ILE A 636 25.69 -5.12 20.81
C ILE A 636 24.75 -5.00 22.01
N ALA A 637 23.62 -5.71 21.98
CA ALA A 637 22.65 -5.70 23.06
C ALA A 637 23.25 -6.20 24.40
N ILE A 638 23.97 -7.31 24.33
CA ILE A 638 24.62 -7.91 25.50
C ILE A 638 25.72 -6.98 26.02
N VAL A 639 26.55 -6.44 25.14
CA VAL A 639 27.62 -5.50 25.51
C VAL A 639 27.04 -4.24 26.15
N CYS A 640 25.99 -3.66 25.57
CA CYS A 640 25.32 -2.49 26.16
C CYS A 640 24.73 -2.80 27.54
N ALA A 641 24.11 -3.96 27.73
CA ALA A 641 23.59 -4.37 29.03
C ALA A 641 24.70 -4.55 30.07
N LEU A 642 25.79 -5.20 29.69
CA LEU A 642 26.95 -5.37 30.54
C LEU A 642 27.58 -4.02 30.89
N LEU A 643 27.76 -3.14 29.91
CA LEU A 643 28.33 -1.80 30.16
C LEU A 643 27.44 -1.01 31.13
N CYS A 644 26.12 -0.99 30.91
CA CYS A 644 25.21 -0.28 31.80
C CYS A 644 25.26 -0.82 33.23
N THR A 645 25.17 -2.12 33.43
CA THR A 645 25.09 -2.73 34.77
C THR A 645 26.43 -2.73 35.48
N CYS A 646 27.50 -3.12 34.79
CA CYS A 646 28.83 -3.19 35.39
C CYS A 646 29.40 -1.80 35.70
N THR A 647 29.15 -0.80 34.83
CA THR A 647 29.57 0.59 35.09
C THR A 647 28.88 1.15 36.34
N VAL A 648 27.58 0.92 36.46
CA VAL A 648 26.82 1.36 37.63
C VAL A 648 27.30 0.65 38.88
N ALA A 649 27.48 -0.67 38.85
CA ALA A 649 27.99 -1.44 39.97
C ALA A 649 29.40 -0.93 40.41
N TYR A 650 30.27 -0.67 39.43
CA TYR A 650 31.58 -0.14 39.69
C TYR A 650 31.53 1.25 40.34
N ILE A 651 30.72 2.15 39.80
CA ILE A 651 30.60 3.54 40.35
C ILE A 651 30.07 3.50 41.77
N VAL A 652 29.05 2.68 42.04
CA VAL A 652 28.46 2.56 43.38
C VAL A 652 29.47 1.95 44.39
N ALA A 653 30.10 0.85 44.04
CA ALA A 653 31.10 0.21 44.88
C ALA A 653 32.30 1.14 45.09
N TYR A 654 32.82 1.78 44.06
CA TYR A 654 33.95 2.69 44.15
C TYR A 654 33.66 3.90 45.03
N ARG A 655 32.44 4.43 44.97
CA ARG A 655 32.02 5.58 45.77
C ARG A 655 32.00 5.27 47.26
N GLU A 656 31.51 4.12 47.69
CA GLU A 656 31.53 3.71 49.10
C GLU A 656 32.92 3.24 49.53
N LEU A 657 33.66 2.58 48.64
CA LEU A 657 35.04 2.17 48.92
C LEU A 657 36.04 3.31 49.10
N LYS A 658 35.70 4.53 48.68
CA LYS A 658 36.47 5.74 48.96
C LYS A 658 36.44 6.13 50.44
N LEU A 659 35.43 5.70 51.17
CA LEU A 659 35.27 6.05 52.58
C LEU A 659 36.25 5.26 53.46
N ASN A 660 36.67 5.86 54.59
CA ASN A 660 37.54 5.20 55.52
C ASN A 660 36.85 4.03 56.26
N PRO A 661 37.57 2.96 56.65
CA PRO A 661 36.94 1.79 57.30
C PRO A 661 36.12 2.17 58.53
N ALA A 662 36.59 3.06 59.34
CA ALA A 662 35.90 3.54 60.56
C ALA A 662 34.55 4.24 60.23
N THR A 663 34.49 4.91 59.08
CA THR A 663 33.22 5.56 58.60
C THR A 663 32.26 4.57 58.05
N LEU A 664 32.75 3.48 57.47
CA LEU A 664 31.90 2.41 56.87
C LEU A 664 31.28 1.55 57.98
N MET A 665 31.93 1.36 59.10
CA MET A 665 31.43 0.60 60.26
C MET A 665 30.40 1.35 61.11
N ARG A 666 30.22 2.66 60.87
CA ARG A 666 29.21 3.46 61.58
C ARG A 666 27.92 3.50 60.78
N PRO A 667 26.74 3.44 61.44
CA PRO A 667 25.47 3.68 60.75
C PRO A 667 25.51 5.02 60.00
N LYS A 668 24.98 5.03 58.82
CA LYS A 668 24.92 6.25 57.99
C LYS A 668 24.01 7.27 58.64
N ALA A 669 24.58 8.41 58.97
CA ALA A 669 23.77 9.50 59.50
C ALA A 669 22.65 9.88 58.52
N PRO A 670 21.43 10.13 58.99
CA PRO A 670 20.34 10.58 58.13
C PRO A 670 20.81 11.80 57.31
N LYS A 671 20.58 11.78 56.03
CA LYS A 671 20.89 12.93 55.18
C LYS A 671 20.12 14.15 55.71
N GLN A 672 20.82 15.20 56.03
CA GLN A 672 20.15 16.49 56.29
C GLN A 672 19.22 16.79 55.11
N GLY A 673 17.97 17.09 55.44
CA GLY A 673 16.97 17.41 54.43
C GLY A 673 17.48 18.53 53.52
N LYS A 674 17.55 18.23 52.22
CA LYS A 674 17.83 19.27 51.22
C LYS A 674 16.56 20.09 51.05
N ARG A 675 16.70 21.42 50.97
CA ARG A 675 15.59 22.29 50.60
C ARG A 675 14.94 21.78 49.30
N ILE A 676 13.67 21.52 49.35
CA ILE A 676 12.88 21.10 48.19
C ILE A 676 12.76 22.24 47.16
N LEU A 677 12.52 21.92 45.94
CA LEU A 677 12.49 22.88 44.82
C LEU A 677 11.46 24.00 45.08
N LEU A 678 10.33 23.66 45.71
CA LEU A 678 9.29 24.59 46.13
C LEU A 678 9.76 25.57 47.23
N GLU A 679 10.61 25.14 48.12
CA GLU A 679 11.20 25.97 49.17
C GLU A 679 12.19 27.01 48.61
N LYS A 680 12.72 26.78 47.40
CA LYS A 680 13.58 27.72 46.67
C LYS A 680 12.81 28.85 46.00
N ILE A 681 11.49 28.75 45.93
CA ILE A 681 10.60 29.76 45.33
C ILE A 681 9.82 30.45 46.47
N PRO A 682 10.34 31.54 47.04
CA PRO A 682 9.79 32.18 48.25
C PRO A 682 8.33 32.63 48.08
N PHE A 683 7.96 33.03 46.86
CA PHE A 683 6.59 33.51 46.54
C PHE A 683 5.52 32.42 46.69
N ILE A 684 5.83 31.16 46.32
CA ILE A 684 4.92 30.04 46.46
C ILE A 684 4.98 29.45 47.86
N TRP A 685 6.20 29.30 48.42
CA TRP A 685 6.41 28.73 49.74
C TRP A 685 5.75 29.53 50.86
N ASN A 686 5.79 30.86 50.79
CA ASN A 686 5.19 31.71 51.82
C ASN A 686 3.64 31.75 51.78
N LYS A 687 3.04 31.41 50.64
CA LYS A 687 1.57 31.30 50.49
C LYS A 687 0.98 29.94 50.84
N MET A 688 1.81 28.93 51.04
CA MET A 688 1.35 27.58 51.39
C MET A 688 1.13 27.43 52.88
N ASN A 689 -0.02 26.85 53.25
CA ASN A 689 -0.37 26.51 54.64
C ASN A 689 0.54 25.37 55.14
N PHE A 690 0.66 25.24 56.46
CA PHE A 690 1.50 24.25 57.11
C PHE A 690 1.24 22.82 56.60
N SER A 691 -0.01 22.44 56.45
CA SER A 691 -0.41 21.13 55.89
C SER A 691 0.17 20.90 54.47
N SER A 692 0.06 21.89 53.60
CA SER A 692 0.59 21.82 52.21
C SER A 692 2.14 21.91 52.15
N LYS A 693 2.80 22.34 53.21
CA LYS A 693 4.28 22.34 53.33
C LYS A 693 4.80 20.99 53.81
N VAL A 694 3.98 20.23 54.50
CA VAL A 694 4.37 18.93 55.08
C VAL A 694 3.99 17.76 54.16
N THR A 695 2.93 17.91 53.31
CA THR A 695 2.59 16.96 52.25
C THR A 695 3.52 17.14 51.06
#